data_11828694a539c7ae42348d3be2ed379a
#
_entry.id   11828694a539c7ae42348d3be2ed379a
#
_cell.length_a   1.000
_cell.length_b   1.000
_cell.length_c   1.000
_cell.angle_alpha   90.00
_cell.angle_beta   90.00
_cell.angle_gamma   90.00
#
_symmetry.space_group_name_H-M   'P 1'
#
loop_
_entity.id
_entity.type
_entity.pdbx_description
1 polymer ?
#
loop_
_entity_poly.entity_id
_entity_poly.type
_entity_poly.pdbx_seq_one_letter_code
_entity_poly.pdbx_strand_id
1 'polypeptide(L)'
;MGAPSRRSRTLLLTLAILVVIIVAWVLFANFWTDWLWYKSVGYGNVFTTKMWTRIGLFLVFGLLMAVAVGVNVYIAYRLRPAFRGMSLEQQSLDRYRSAITPFRTWLLIGLSILIGIIAGTSASGQWRTWLQFVNGVSFGVKDPQFHKDVSFYAFDLPFYRFLINFAFVAVVVGLVLAVITHYLYGGLRVQSPGSRATPAAQAHLSLLLGLFVLFKAVAYWLDRYSLAVSSGDFKQASQFTGLRYTDAHAVLPAKTILFIVALICAVLFFVNVFRRTWALPIIGFGLMVLSAVLIGGLYPAIVERFQVKPNQQAKEAKYIERNIEATRDAYGIDDVKPEAYAGSVDARPELKDEASTTASIRLLDPNIVAPTFNVLQQLRQYYGFPATLDVDRYMIDGKMQDTVIALRELNPKGNQNHNWVNDHTKYTHGYGVVAAEGTASDPEGKPVFIEKDIRTDAQEKNSPSPLGPYEPRIYFGELTTEYSIVGAPKDTAPTEVDYPLDNSPTGQQTYTYTGKGGVPIGGLFNKLLYATKFQEGNILLSDSLNKDSRILYNRTPKERVEAVAPWLTIDGDPYPAVIDGRVQWIVDAYTTSNGYPYATRTTLGDATTDSLNAEDRARGAVGNTGNVNYIRNSVKATVDAYDGAVRLYEWDEQDPVLKTWMKAFPKTIKDKSAIPPTLMEHLRYPQDLFKVQRELLTRYHVTDPRTFFNGSDFWKVPKDPTGSSPGAADQPPYYLSMKLPPTPGDTQSQQAKKQTFQLTTTFVPRERQNLAAFMAVNSEPGPDYGKVRLLTLPSATAINGPDLMQNQFKSDSSVVELLNVFQIGNSKVVFGNLLSLPVGGGILYVEPVYLQANAAGSYPVLQKVLVSYGGKIALRNTLPEAIAAVFNGATPPPDTSTPTPEAPTTPGTTPPATENPTVKQALDEAEKALAEADAALKAGDFAKYGEAQKRLQTAIDKAIAAERAATAPQGTATTPPPTQGGTAPPTGTPATTPPPASTTGTPKP
;
A
#
# COMPACT_ATOMS: atom_id res chain seq x y z
N MET A 1 29.93 27.48 -41.83
CA MET A 1 30.53 26.30 -41.16
C MET A 1 31.09 25.39 -42.24
N GLY A 2 32.41 25.13 -42.24
CA GLY A 2 33.08 24.29 -43.25
C GLY A 2 32.63 22.84 -43.04
N ALA A 3 32.49 22.08 -44.14
CA ALA A 3 32.10 20.69 -44.12
C ALA A 3 33.15 19.90 -43.32
N PRO A 4 32.73 19.03 -42.34
CA PRO A 4 33.63 18.26 -41.51
C PRO A 4 34.55 17.38 -42.40
N SER A 5 35.85 17.32 -42.09
CA SER A 5 36.82 16.55 -42.83
C SER A 5 36.43 15.07 -42.93
N ARG A 6 36.91 14.34 -43.97
CA ARG A 6 36.62 12.88 -44.11
C ARG A 6 36.96 12.12 -42.82
N ARG A 7 38.05 12.47 -42.14
CA ARG A 7 38.49 11.83 -40.87
C ARG A 7 37.48 12.07 -39.72
N SER A 8 36.93 13.30 -39.58
CA SER A 8 35.93 13.59 -38.54
C SER A 8 34.61 12.90 -38.82
N ARG A 9 34.18 12.73 -40.07
CA ARG A 9 32.99 11.94 -40.43
C ARG A 9 33.15 10.47 -40.11
N THR A 10 34.32 9.87 -40.42
CA THR A 10 34.62 8.48 -40.10
C THR A 10 34.62 8.26 -38.60
N LEU A 11 35.24 9.16 -37.82
CA LEU A 11 35.29 9.08 -36.37
C LEU A 11 33.90 9.22 -35.71
N LEU A 12 33.06 10.14 -36.20
CA LEU A 12 31.68 10.28 -35.77
C LEU A 12 30.83 9.04 -36.09
N LEU A 13 31.03 8.45 -37.28
CA LEU A 13 30.32 7.23 -37.66
C LEU A 13 30.76 6.05 -36.80
N THR A 14 32.08 5.89 -36.55
CA THR A 14 32.61 4.84 -35.66
C THR A 14 32.08 4.98 -34.25
N LEU A 15 32.07 6.22 -33.73
CA LEU A 15 31.51 6.50 -32.38
C LEU A 15 30.01 6.17 -32.34
N ALA A 16 29.24 6.55 -33.36
CA ALA A 16 27.81 6.25 -33.44
C ALA A 16 27.56 4.74 -33.48
N ILE A 17 28.34 3.99 -34.27
CA ILE A 17 28.26 2.52 -34.35
C ILE A 17 28.61 1.91 -32.98
N LEU A 18 29.66 2.38 -32.32
CA LEU A 18 30.06 1.90 -31.00
C LEU A 18 28.94 2.12 -29.95
N VAL A 19 28.34 3.30 -29.92
CA VAL A 19 27.19 3.60 -29.04
C VAL A 19 26.04 2.65 -29.34
N VAL A 20 25.71 2.40 -30.60
CA VAL A 20 24.65 1.46 -30.98
C VAL A 20 24.96 0.03 -30.50
N ILE A 21 26.21 -0.41 -30.62
CA ILE A 21 26.64 -1.74 -30.14
C ILE A 21 26.53 -1.83 -28.63
N ILE A 22 26.97 -0.81 -27.89
CA ILE A 22 26.88 -0.79 -26.41
C ILE A 22 25.39 -0.81 -25.96
N VAL A 23 24.55 0.01 -26.58
CA VAL A 23 23.10 0.04 -26.25
C VAL A 23 22.48 -1.31 -26.59
N ALA A 24 22.78 -1.91 -27.74
CA ALA A 24 22.28 -3.23 -28.12
C ALA A 24 22.74 -4.32 -27.14
N TRP A 25 24.00 -4.25 -26.69
CA TRP A 25 24.52 -5.17 -25.66
C TRP A 25 23.79 -5.05 -24.34
N VAL A 26 23.60 -3.82 -23.83
CA VAL A 26 22.88 -3.58 -22.55
C VAL A 26 21.44 -4.08 -22.65
N LEU A 27 20.75 -3.80 -23.75
CA LEU A 27 19.39 -4.30 -23.98
C LEU A 27 19.34 -5.83 -24.05
N PHE A 28 20.31 -6.44 -24.74
CA PHE A 28 20.44 -7.90 -24.82
C PHE A 28 20.73 -8.52 -23.45
N ALA A 29 21.66 -7.94 -22.68
CA ALA A 29 22.03 -8.42 -21.35
C ALA A 29 20.81 -8.40 -20.38
N ASN A 30 20.06 -7.29 -20.36
CA ASN A 30 18.83 -7.21 -19.55
C ASN A 30 17.79 -8.24 -20.01
N PHE A 31 17.53 -8.34 -21.31
CA PHE A 31 16.58 -9.30 -21.86
C PHE A 31 16.97 -10.76 -21.52
N TRP A 32 18.23 -11.13 -21.70
CA TRP A 32 18.70 -12.51 -21.51
C TRP A 32 18.72 -12.90 -20.04
N THR A 33 19.15 -11.99 -19.17
CA THR A 33 19.15 -12.21 -17.71
C THR A 33 17.73 -12.32 -17.15
N ASP A 34 16.78 -11.53 -17.65
CA ASP A 34 15.37 -11.66 -17.30
C ASP A 34 14.81 -13.03 -17.75
N TRP A 35 15.11 -13.46 -18.95
CA TRP A 35 14.70 -14.78 -19.42
C TRP A 35 15.30 -15.91 -18.57
N LEU A 36 16.58 -15.83 -18.20
CA LEU A 36 17.24 -16.80 -17.31
C LEU A 36 16.55 -16.83 -15.94
N TRP A 37 16.17 -15.69 -15.40
CA TRP A 37 15.45 -15.59 -14.14
C TRP A 37 14.08 -16.27 -14.21
N TYR A 38 13.26 -15.92 -15.18
CA TYR A 38 11.95 -16.54 -15.37
C TYR A 38 12.04 -18.07 -15.56
N LYS A 39 13.08 -18.53 -16.24
CA LYS A 39 13.35 -19.97 -16.38
C LYS A 39 13.73 -20.60 -15.04
N SER A 40 14.54 -19.93 -14.21
CA SER A 40 14.99 -20.45 -12.91
C SER A 40 13.84 -20.57 -11.89
N VAL A 41 12.83 -19.70 -11.97
CA VAL A 41 11.65 -19.78 -11.09
C VAL A 41 10.50 -20.61 -11.68
N GLY A 42 10.65 -21.19 -12.90
CA GLY A 42 9.65 -22.05 -13.54
C GLY A 42 8.54 -21.30 -14.30
N TYR A 43 8.63 -19.98 -14.47
CA TYR A 43 7.62 -19.14 -15.13
C TYR A 43 8.05 -18.64 -16.53
N GLY A 44 8.87 -19.42 -17.25
CA GLY A 44 9.32 -19.07 -18.60
C GLY A 44 8.19 -18.82 -19.61
N ASN A 45 7.04 -19.49 -19.45
CA ASN A 45 5.84 -19.26 -20.25
C ASN A 45 5.27 -17.83 -20.10
N VAL A 46 5.32 -17.24 -18.92
CA VAL A 46 4.89 -15.85 -18.68
C VAL A 46 5.77 -14.89 -19.47
N PHE A 47 7.08 -15.06 -19.35
CA PHE A 47 8.03 -14.24 -20.10
C PHE A 47 7.81 -14.34 -21.62
N THR A 48 7.72 -15.56 -22.16
CA THR A 48 7.58 -15.77 -23.60
C THR A 48 6.24 -15.25 -24.14
N THR A 49 5.13 -15.50 -23.46
CA THR A 49 3.80 -14.98 -23.87
C THR A 49 3.79 -13.45 -23.87
N LYS A 50 4.27 -12.82 -22.79
CA LYS A 50 4.38 -11.35 -22.68
C LYS A 50 5.29 -10.80 -23.80
N MET A 51 6.45 -11.41 -24.02
CA MET A 51 7.41 -11.02 -25.05
C MET A 51 6.81 -11.07 -26.45
N TRP A 52 6.27 -12.24 -26.85
CA TRP A 52 5.73 -12.42 -28.20
C TRP A 52 4.51 -11.52 -28.44
N THR A 53 3.66 -11.33 -27.44
CA THR A 53 2.54 -10.37 -27.52
C THR A 53 3.05 -8.94 -27.77
N ARG A 54 4.07 -8.51 -27.03
CA ARG A 54 4.66 -7.16 -27.19
C ARG A 54 5.32 -7.00 -28.57
N ILE A 55 6.07 -8.01 -29.01
CA ILE A 55 6.71 -8.01 -30.34
C ILE A 55 5.63 -7.97 -31.44
N GLY A 56 4.60 -8.81 -31.33
CA GLY A 56 3.51 -8.82 -32.30
C GLY A 56 2.79 -7.47 -32.41
N LEU A 57 2.43 -6.87 -31.27
CA LEU A 57 1.82 -5.54 -31.24
C LEU A 57 2.76 -4.47 -31.81
N PHE A 58 4.05 -4.51 -31.44
CA PHE A 58 5.06 -3.59 -31.98
C PHE A 58 5.15 -3.67 -33.51
N LEU A 59 5.28 -4.88 -34.06
CA LEU A 59 5.42 -5.08 -35.50
C LEU A 59 4.15 -4.70 -36.27
N VAL A 60 2.97 -5.15 -35.80
CA VAL A 60 1.70 -4.88 -36.48
C VAL A 60 1.41 -3.38 -36.51
N PHE A 61 1.38 -2.74 -35.35
CA PHE A 61 1.01 -1.32 -35.27
C PHE A 61 2.14 -0.39 -35.74
N GLY A 62 3.39 -0.78 -35.57
CA GLY A 62 4.54 -0.05 -36.10
C GLY A 62 4.55 -0.06 -37.63
N LEU A 63 4.30 -1.22 -38.25
CA LEU A 63 4.22 -1.34 -39.69
C LEU A 63 2.99 -0.59 -40.24
N LEU A 64 1.82 -0.73 -39.61
CA LEU A 64 0.63 0.01 -40.03
C LEU A 64 0.85 1.52 -40.00
N MET A 65 1.50 2.04 -38.97
CA MET A 65 1.82 3.46 -38.89
C MET A 65 2.86 3.89 -39.92
N ALA A 66 3.92 3.11 -40.10
CA ALA A 66 4.95 3.40 -41.11
C ALA A 66 4.37 3.43 -42.52
N VAL A 67 3.47 2.47 -42.84
CA VAL A 67 2.75 2.42 -44.13
C VAL A 67 1.81 3.61 -44.24
N ALA A 68 1.04 3.94 -43.24
CA ALA A 68 0.14 5.10 -43.24
C ALA A 68 0.90 6.41 -43.52
N VAL A 69 2.03 6.63 -42.82
CA VAL A 69 2.89 7.80 -43.03
C VAL A 69 3.51 7.79 -44.45
N GLY A 70 4.14 6.67 -44.82
CA GLY A 70 4.82 6.52 -46.10
C GLY A 70 3.89 6.72 -47.29
N VAL A 71 2.72 6.11 -47.25
CA VAL A 71 1.70 6.23 -48.32
C VAL A 71 1.18 7.66 -48.44
N ASN A 72 0.85 8.30 -47.32
CA ASN A 72 0.33 9.69 -47.34
C ASN A 72 1.36 10.70 -47.86
N VAL A 73 2.62 10.61 -47.42
CA VAL A 73 3.68 11.48 -47.92
C VAL A 73 3.98 11.19 -49.40
N TYR A 74 3.98 9.90 -49.79
CA TYR A 74 4.16 9.50 -51.19
C TYR A 74 3.04 10.03 -52.09
N ILE A 75 1.78 9.84 -51.70
CA ILE A 75 0.61 10.38 -52.43
C ILE A 75 0.71 11.89 -52.56
N ALA A 76 0.96 12.61 -51.47
CA ALA A 76 1.11 14.06 -51.49
C ALA A 76 2.22 14.54 -52.44
N TYR A 77 3.35 13.82 -52.43
CA TYR A 77 4.43 14.09 -53.37
C TYR A 77 4.06 13.76 -54.82
N ARG A 78 3.37 12.65 -55.09
CA ARG A 78 2.92 12.23 -56.43
C ARG A 78 1.90 13.23 -57.02
N LEU A 79 1.04 13.78 -56.19
CA LEU A 79 -0.01 14.73 -56.55
C LEU A 79 0.51 16.19 -56.68
N ARG A 80 1.81 16.43 -56.67
CA ARG A 80 2.38 17.77 -56.84
C ARG A 80 2.05 18.35 -58.24
N PRO A 81 1.79 19.67 -58.36
CA PRO A 81 1.50 20.32 -59.63
C PRO A 81 2.72 20.26 -60.57
N ALA A 82 2.45 19.98 -61.88
CA ALA A 82 3.48 19.98 -62.89
C ALA A 82 4.05 21.37 -63.18
N PHE A 83 3.16 22.39 -63.18
CA PHE A 83 3.52 23.80 -63.33
C PHE A 83 3.44 24.53 -62.01
N ARG A 84 4.46 25.31 -61.69
CA ARG A 84 4.57 26.09 -60.47
C ARG A 84 4.43 27.58 -60.77
N GLY A 85 3.51 28.28 -60.03
CA GLY A 85 3.44 29.76 -60.12
C GLY A 85 4.68 30.39 -59.45
N MET A 86 5.23 31.41 -60.07
CA MET A 86 6.36 32.15 -59.51
C MET A 86 5.87 33.16 -58.46
N SER A 87 5.48 32.71 -57.27
CA SER A 87 5.23 33.60 -56.13
C SER A 87 6.49 33.70 -55.25
N LEU A 88 6.68 34.83 -54.55
CA LEU A 88 7.78 35.03 -53.58
C LEU A 88 7.84 33.90 -52.50
N GLU A 89 6.70 33.43 -52.07
CA GLU A 89 6.54 32.32 -51.18
C GLU A 89 7.15 31.01 -51.76
N GLN A 90 6.90 30.74 -53.05
CA GLN A 90 7.41 29.54 -53.72
C GLN A 90 8.91 29.63 -54.01
N GLN A 91 9.46 30.81 -54.23
CA GLN A 91 10.90 31.02 -54.37
C GLN A 91 11.65 30.78 -53.07
N SER A 92 11.14 31.24 -51.94
CA SER A 92 11.74 30.98 -50.63
C SER A 92 11.78 29.49 -50.28
N LEU A 93 10.77 28.71 -50.73
CA LEU A 93 10.69 27.28 -50.52
C LEU A 93 11.61 26.46 -51.45
N ASP A 94 12.04 27.01 -52.60
CA ASP A 94 12.91 26.30 -53.52
C ASP A 94 14.29 25.95 -52.93
N ARG A 95 14.81 26.75 -52.01
CA ARG A 95 16.03 26.46 -51.27
C ARG A 95 15.89 25.20 -50.43
N TYR A 96 14.76 25.01 -49.74
CA TYR A 96 14.48 23.82 -48.94
C TYR A 96 14.22 22.59 -49.82
N ARG A 97 13.51 22.75 -50.93
CA ARG A 97 13.26 21.68 -51.91
C ARG A 97 14.56 21.15 -52.51
N SER A 98 15.47 22.04 -52.97
CA SER A 98 16.74 21.65 -53.54
C SER A 98 17.62 20.89 -52.56
N ALA A 99 17.55 21.25 -51.26
CA ALA A 99 18.26 20.55 -50.19
C ALA A 99 17.67 19.16 -49.93
N ILE A 100 16.33 18.99 -49.95
CA ILE A 100 15.63 17.76 -49.60
C ILE A 100 15.59 16.77 -50.78
N THR A 101 15.51 17.26 -52.03
CA THR A 101 15.31 16.44 -53.24
C THR A 101 16.30 15.29 -53.39
N PRO A 102 17.63 15.42 -53.19
CA PRO A 102 18.58 14.30 -53.31
C PRO A 102 18.36 13.20 -52.26
N PHE A 103 17.83 13.56 -51.07
CA PHE A 103 17.65 12.63 -49.92
C PHE A 103 16.18 12.23 -49.73
N ARG A 104 15.24 12.64 -50.58
CA ARG A 104 13.80 12.50 -50.38
C ARG A 104 13.35 11.09 -50.06
N THR A 105 13.90 10.06 -50.78
CA THR A 105 13.53 8.66 -50.56
C THR A 105 14.00 8.16 -49.19
N TRP A 106 15.25 8.48 -48.85
CA TRP A 106 15.82 8.13 -47.53
C TRP A 106 15.09 8.85 -46.37
N LEU A 107 14.72 10.14 -46.61
CA LEU A 107 13.95 10.90 -45.63
C LEU A 107 12.52 10.34 -45.46
N LEU A 108 11.88 9.92 -46.55
CA LEU A 108 10.56 9.26 -46.50
C LEU A 108 10.66 7.96 -45.71
N ILE A 109 11.60 7.08 -46.07
CA ILE A 109 11.78 5.79 -45.41
C ILE A 109 12.18 6.00 -43.95
N GLY A 110 13.18 6.84 -43.68
CA GLY A 110 13.65 7.10 -42.31
C GLY A 110 12.57 7.71 -41.42
N LEU A 111 11.80 8.69 -41.91
CA LEU A 111 10.68 9.28 -41.15
C LEU A 111 9.57 8.26 -40.91
N SER A 112 9.21 7.45 -41.92
CA SER A 112 8.18 6.41 -41.77
C SER A 112 8.60 5.35 -40.76
N ILE A 113 9.84 4.90 -40.78
CA ILE A 113 10.39 3.93 -39.82
C ILE A 113 10.43 4.54 -38.42
N LEU A 114 10.92 5.78 -38.27
CA LEU A 114 11.00 6.44 -36.95
C LEU A 114 9.62 6.57 -36.29
N ILE A 115 8.63 7.08 -37.04
CA ILE A 115 7.26 7.21 -36.51
C ILE A 115 6.64 5.83 -36.27
N GLY A 116 6.94 4.84 -37.14
CA GLY A 116 6.54 3.46 -36.95
C GLY A 116 7.11 2.84 -35.66
N ILE A 117 8.37 3.05 -35.35
CA ILE A 117 9.02 2.59 -34.12
C ILE A 117 8.32 3.22 -32.89
N ILE A 118 8.08 4.54 -32.91
CA ILE A 118 7.41 5.23 -31.80
C ILE A 118 6.00 4.64 -31.60
N ALA A 119 5.22 4.50 -32.65
CA ALA A 119 3.87 3.95 -32.59
C ALA A 119 3.85 2.48 -32.14
N GLY A 120 4.77 1.66 -32.68
CA GLY A 120 4.94 0.26 -32.28
C GLY A 120 5.32 0.10 -30.81
N THR A 121 6.24 0.95 -30.32
CA THR A 121 6.62 0.97 -28.89
C THR A 121 5.43 1.30 -28.00
N SER A 122 4.65 2.33 -28.36
CA SER A 122 3.42 2.68 -27.66
C SER A 122 2.41 1.53 -27.66
N ALA A 123 2.18 0.90 -28.81
CA ALA A 123 1.26 -0.23 -28.94
C ALA A 123 1.71 -1.47 -28.15
N SER A 124 3.02 -1.73 -28.08
CA SER A 124 3.57 -2.84 -27.29
C SER A 124 3.24 -2.75 -25.80
N GLY A 125 2.99 -1.53 -25.27
CA GLY A 125 2.53 -1.28 -23.91
C GLY A 125 1.10 -1.81 -23.63
N GLN A 126 0.29 -2.01 -24.68
CA GLN A 126 -1.11 -2.46 -24.58
C GLN A 126 -1.26 -3.98 -24.52
N TRP A 127 -0.21 -4.71 -24.14
CA TRP A 127 -0.18 -6.17 -24.11
C TRP A 127 -1.25 -6.77 -23.17
N ARG A 128 -1.54 -6.09 -22.03
CA ARG A 128 -2.59 -6.51 -21.09
C ARG A 128 -3.97 -6.38 -21.74
N THR A 129 -4.26 -5.23 -22.33
CA THR A 129 -5.55 -4.95 -23.01
C THR A 129 -5.79 -5.94 -24.17
N TRP A 130 -4.74 -6.29 -24.93
CA TRP A 130 -4.82 -7.29 -25.99
C TRP A 130 -5.10 -8.69 -25.45
N LEU A 131 -4.36 -9.14 -24.42
CA LEU A 131 -4.57 -10.46 -23.84
C LEU A 131 -5.94 -10.61 -23.18
N GLN A 132 -6.43 -9.58 -22.52
CA GLN A 132 -7.78 -9.55 -21.95
C GLN A 132 -8.86 -9.62 -23.04
N PHE A 133 -8.67 -8.89 -24.14
CA PHE A 133 -9.61 -8.91 -25.26
C PHE A 133 -9.72 -10.30 -25.91
N VAL A 134 -8.59 -10.96 -26.16
CA VAL A 134 -8.56 -12.26 -26.85
C VAL A 134 -9.05 -13.41 -25.95
N ASN A 135 -8.78 -13.34 -24.65
CA ASN A 135 -9.04 -14.41 -23.69
C ASN A 135 -10.24 -14.13 -22.77
N GLY A 136 -10.98 -13.03 -22.99
CA GLY A 136 -12.05 -12.56 -22.12
C GLY A 136 -13.07 -13.63 -21.75
N VAL A 137 -13.43 -13.68 -20.48
CA VAL A 137 -14.49 -14.55 -19.93
C VAL A 137 -15.65 -13.69 -19.49
N SER A 138 -16.89 -14.15 -19.78
CA SER A 138 -18.11 -13.46 -19.37
C SER A 138 -18.25 -13.42 -17.86
N PHE A 139 -18.73 -12.29 -17.33
CA PHE A 139 -19.10 -12.15 -15.92
C PHE A 139 -20.46 -12.77 -15.61
N GLY A 140 -21.30 -13.04 -16.65
CA GLY A 140 -22.68 -13.50 -16.46
C GLY A 140 -23.64 -12.40 -15.99
N VAL A 141 -23.15 -11.20 -15.74
CA VAL A 141 -23.92 -10.02 -15.31
C VAL A 141 -24.04 -9.03 -16.45
N LYS A 142 -25.23 -8.51 -16.71
CA LYS A 142 -25.50 -7.56 -17.80
C LYS A 142 -25.80 -6.18 -17.23
N ASP A 143 -25.25 -5.15 -17.87
CA ASP A 143 -25.56 -3.77 -17.51
C ASP A 143 -27.03 -3.44 -17.77
N PRO A 144 -27.69 -2.68 -16.88
CA PRO A 144 -29.13 -2.42 -16.97
C PRO A 144 -29.55 -1.41 -18.06
N GLN A 145 -28.61 -0.76 -18.77
CA GLN A 145 -28.94 0.24 -19.81
C GLN A 145 -28.75 -0.29 -21.23
N PHE A 146 -27.68 -1.01 -21.49
CA PHE A 146 -27.35 -1.50 -22.84
C PHE A 146 -27.46 -3.02 -22.97
N HIS A 147 -27.72 -3.72 -21.85
CA HIS A 147 -27.83 -5.19 -21.75
C HIS A 147 -26.58 -5.94 -22.24
N LYS A 148 -25.42 -5.29 -22.14
CA LYS A 148 -24.12 -5.89 -22.43
C LYS A 148 -23.55 -6.54 -21.18
N ASP A 149 -22.89 -7.69 -21.34
CA ASP A 149 -22.14 -8.31 -20.25
C ASP A 149 -21.03 -7.38 -19.76
N VAL A 150 -20.70 -7.45 -18.46
CA VAL A 150 -19.64 -6.66 -17.86
C VAL A 150 -18.30 -6.86 -18.57
N SER A 151 -18.02 -8.06 -19.11
CA SER A 151 -16.80 -8.35 -19.89
C SER A 151 -16.62 -7.42 -21.09
N PHE A 152 -17.72 -6.98 -21.74
CA PHE A 152 -17.63 -6.01 -22.81
C PHE A 152 -16.97 -4.70 -22.35
N TYR A 153 -17.33 -4.21 -21.17
CA TYR A 153 -16.77 -2.97 -20.63
C TYR A 153 -15.36 -3.15 -20.08
N ALA A 154 -15.09 -4.30 -19.46
CA ALA A 154 -13.82 -4.61 -18.84
C ALA A 154 -12.73 -4.98 -19.88
N PHE A 155 -13.06 -5.71 -20.95
CA PHE A 155 -12.10 -6.32 -21.87
C PHE A 155 -12.21 -5.80 -23.30
N ASP A 156 -13.43 -5.72 -23.88
CA ASP A 156 -13.61 -5.38 -25.29
C ASP A 156 -13.52 -3.88 -25.55
N LEU A 157 -14.26 -3.08 -24.78
CA LEU A 157 -14.35 -1.63 -24.96
C LEU A 157 -12.97 -0.93 -24.84
N PRO A 158 -12.08 -1.28 -23.90
CA PRO A 158 -10.72 -0.73 -23.83
C PRO A 158 -9.90 -1.01 -25.09
N PHE A 159 -10.01 -2.20 -25.67
CA PHE A 159 -9.32 -2.55 -26.91
C PHE A 159 -9.88 -1.80 -28.12
N TYR A 160 -11.22 -1.70 -28.25
CA TYR A 160 -11.82 -0.89 -29.32
C TYR A 160 -11.44 0.59 -29.20
N ARG A 161 -11.32 1.12 -27.99
CA ARG A 161 -10.82 2.48 -27.74
C ARG A 161 -9.36 2.63 -28.16
N PHE A 162 -8.54 1.66 -27.86
CA PHE A 162 -7.15 1.64 -28.34
C PHE A 162 -7.09 1.67 -29.87
N LEU A 163 -7.85 0.83 -30.58
CA LEU A 163 -7.87 0.79 -32.04
C LEU A 163 -8.30 2.13 -32.65
N ILE A 164 -9.39 2.72 -32.16
CA ILE A 164 -9.86 4.00 -32.69
C ILE A 164 -8.90 5.15 -32.40
N ASN A 165 -8.27 5.18 -31.22
CA ASN A 165 -7.26 6.17 -30.87
C ASN A 165 -6.02 6.04 -31.78
N PHE A 166 -5.56 4.81 -32.04
CA PHE A 166 -4.47 4.56 -32.98
C PHE A 166 -4.83 5.05 -34.40
N ALA A 167 -6.04 4.74 -34.87
CA ALA A 167 -6.50 5.22 -36.16
C ALA A 167 -6.57 6.74 -36.26
N PHE A 168 -7.02 7.43 -35.20
CA PHE A 168 -6.98 8.88 -35.10
C PHE A 168 -5.55 9.42 -35.22
N VAL A 169 -4.61 8.87 -34.45
CA VAL A 169 -3.20 9.30 -34.49
C VAL A 169 -2.62 9.09 -35.90
N ALA A 170 -2.90 7.94 -36.53
CA ALA A 170 -2.41 7.64 -37.87
C ALA A 170 -2.93 8.64 -38.91
N VAL A 171 -4.22 8.99 -38.85
CA VAL A 171 -4.82 9.98 -39.78
C VAL A 171 -4.30 11.39 -39.48
N VAL A 172 -4.19 11.81 -38.22
CA VAL A 172 -3.68 13.13 -37.86
C VAL A 172 -2.25 13.31 -38.28
N VAL A 173 -1.37 12.32 -38.02
CA VAL A 173 0.03 12.34 -38.44
C VAL A 173 0.11 12.34 -39.96
N GLY A 174 -0.68 11.49 -40.66
CA GLY A 174 -0.79 11.47 -42.12
C GLY A 174 -1.24 12.81 -42.69
N LEU A 175 -2.25 13.43 -42.08
CA LEU A 175 -2.78 14.76 -42.48
C LEU A 175 -1.71 15.85 -42.35
N VAL A 176 -1.05 15.95 -41.17
CA VAL A 176 -0.01 16.95 -40.92
C VAL A 176 1.13 16.81 -41.95
N LEU A 177 1.62 15.59 -42.15
CA LEU A 177 2.71 15.33 -43.10
C LEU A 177 2.28 15.56 -44.57
N ALA A 178 1.02 15.23 -44.91
CA ALA A 178 0.45 15.53 -46.21
C ALA A 178 0.35 17.05 -46.46
N VAL A 179 -0.13 17.82 -45.44
CA VAL A 179 -0.19 19.30 -45.51
C VAL A 179 1.20 19.89 -45.71
N ILE A 180 2.20 19.44 -44.92
CA ILE A 180 3.60 19.91 -45.05
C ILE A 180 4.13 19.58 -46.45
N THR A 181 3.90 18.37 -46.92
CA THR A 181 4.36 17.94 -48.25
C THR A 181 3.70 18.72 -49.38
N HIS A 182 2.37 18.91 -49.35
CA HIS A 182 1.63 19.72 -50.29
C HIS A 182 2.08 21.18 -50.26
N TYR A 183 2.31 21.77 -49.09
CA TYR A 183 2.82 23.13 -48.93
C TYR A 183 4.22 23.24 -49.53
N LEU A 184 5.12 22.33 -49.15
CA LEU A 184 6.50 22.31 -49.63
C LEU A 184 6.58 22.21 -51.19
N TYR A 185 5.72 21.41 -51.81
CA TYR A 185 5.72 21.17 -53.24
C TYR A 185 4.71 22.00 -54.06
N GLY A 186 4.07 23.02 -53.45
CA GLY A 186 3.19 24.00 -54.13
C GLY A 186 1.78 23.50 -54.39
N GLY A 187 1.36 22.39 -53.79
CA GLY A 187 -0.03 21.92 -53.78
C GLY A 187 -0.95 22.75 -52.89
N LEU A 188 -0.38 23.37 -51.84
CA LEU A 188 -1.02 24.40 -51.00
C LEU A 188 -0.24 25.72 -51.14
N ARG A 189 -0.97 26.85 -51.16
CA ARG A 189 -0.42 28.22 -51.26
C ARG A 189 -1.14 29.09 -50.21
N VAL A 190 -0.40 29.70 -49.34
CA VAL A 190 -1.00 30.53 -48.26
C VAL A 190 -1.10 31.98 -48.61
N GLN A 191 -0.09 32.54 -49.30
CA GLN A 191 0.08 33.95 -49.60
C GLN A 191 -0.16 34.35 -51.06
N SER A 192 -0.57 33.40 -51.92
CA SER A 192 -0.77 33.71 -53.35
C SER A 192 -2.24 34.10 -53.66
N PRO A 193 -2.48 35.07 -54.55
CA PRO A 193 -3.82 35.36 -55.04
C PRO A 193 -4.36 34.19 -55.87
N GLY A 194 -5.63 33.84 -55.71
CA GLY A 194 -6.28 32.71 -56.39
C GLY A 194 -6.60 31.51 -55.52
N SER A 195 -6.76 30.32 -56.12
CA SER A 195 -7.11 29.11 -55.37
C SER A 195 -5.96 28.70 -54.47
N ARG A 196 -6.22 28.63 -53.16
CA ARG A 196 -5.23 28.29 -52.12
C ARG A 196 -4.76 26.84 -52.16
N ALA A 197 -5.45 25.95 -52.83
CA ALA A 197 -5.11 24.54 -52.95
C ALA A 197 -5.38 23.99 -54.33
N THR A 198 -4.49 23.13 -54.83
CA THR A 198 -4.71 22.43 -56.12
C THR A 198 -5.83 21.38 -55.95
N PRO A 199 -6.54 21.03 -57.07
CA PRO A 199 -7.62 20.05 -57.01
C PRO A 199 -7.18 18.68 -56.49
N ALA A 200 -5.94 18.28 -56.77
CA ALA A 200 -5.38 17.02 -56.27
C ALA A 200 -5.08 17.10 -54.76
N ALA A 201 -4.55 18.24 -54.26
CA ALA A 201 -4.34 18.43 -52.85
C ALA A 201 -5.68 18.48 -52.09
N GLN A 202 -6.70 19.15 -52.66
CA GLN A 202 -8.06 19.16 -52.10
C GLN A 202 -8.64 17.75 -51.95
N ALA A 203 -8.52 16.90 -52.99
CA ALA A 203 -9.01 15.53 -52.96
C ALA A 203 -8.29 14.71 -51.88
N HIS A 204 -6.96 14.78 -51.79
CA HIS A 204 -6.19 14.05 -50.78
C HIS A 204 -6.50 14.50 -49.36
N LEU A 205 -6.53 15.80 -49.08
CA LEU A 205 -6.85 16.32 -47.77
C LEU A 205 -8.33 16.05 -47.39
N SER A 206 -9.25 16.08 -48.40
CA SER A 206 -10.66 15.73 -48.14
C SER A 206 -10.81 14.25 -47.78
N LEU A 207 -10.04 13.36 -48.37
CA LEU A 207 -10.03 11.93 -47.99
C LEU A 207 -9.57 11.75 -46.55
N LEU A 208 -8.47 12.40 -46.15
CA LEU A 208 -7.95 12.30 -44.77
C LEU A 208 -8.89 12.91 -43.75
N LEU A 209 -9.49 14.09 -44.04
CA LEU A 209 -10.49 14.72 -43.20
C LEU A 209 -11.78 13.89 -43.13
N GLY A 210 -12.17 13.27 -44.25
CA GLY A 210 -13.30 12.33 -44.27
C GLY A 210 -13.07 11.11 -43.37
N LEU A 211 -11.86 10.52 -43.42
CA LEU A 211 -11.48 9.43 -42.51
C LEU A 211 -11.43 9.88 -41.03
N PHE A 212 -10.90 11.09 -40.77
CA PHE A 212 -10.89 11.64 -39.42
C PHE A 212 -12.33 11.79 -38.86
N VAL A 213 -13.25 12.33 -39.67
CA VAL A 213 -14.64 12.49 -39.24
C VAL A 213 -15.37 11.14 -39.15
N LEU A 214 -15.07 10.19 -40.03
CA LEU A 214 -15.58 8.80 -39.91
C LEU A 214 -15.16 8.15 -38.60
N PHE A 215 -13.87 8.25 -38.23
CA PHE A 215 -13.40 7.72 -36.93
C PHE A 215 -14.04 8.46 -35.76
N LYS A 216 -14.32 9.78 -35.92
CA LYS A 216 -15.09 10.53 -34.91
C LYS A 216 -16.51 10.02 -34.76
N ALA A 217 -17.17 9.63 -35.87
CA ALA A 217 -18.47 8.96 -35.81
C ALA A 217 -18.39 7.65 -35.00
N VAL A 218 -17.42 6.76 -35.31
CA VAL A 218 -17.20 5.53 -34.53
C VAL A 218 -16.91 5.83 -33.06
N ALA A 219 -16.11 6.88 -32.78
CA ALA A 219 -15.86 7.31 -31.41
C ALA A 219 -17.14 7.74 -30.67
N TYR A 220 -18.05 8.50 -31.33
CA TYR A 220 -19.34 8.86 -30.74
C TYR A 220 -20.22 7.63 -30.44
N TRP A 221 -20.17 6.61 -31.29
CA TRP A 221 -20.86 5.34 -31.05
C TRP A 221 -20.34 4.61 -29.81
N LEU A 222 -19.01 4.51 -29.68
CA LEU A 222 -18.35 3.91 -28.49
C LEU A 222 -18.53 4.77 -27.24
N ASP A 223 -18.61 6.11 -27.38
CA ASP A 223 -18.84 7.02 -26.26
C ASP A 223 -20.15 6.73 -25.53
N ARG A 224 -21.16 6.19 -26.22
CA ARG A 224 -22.44 5.78 -25.62
C ARG A 224 -22.23 4.76 -24.51
N TYR A 225 -21.46 3.72 -24.80
CA TYR A 225 -21.13 2.67 -23.81
C TYR A 225 -20.22 3.17 -22.70
N SER A 226 -19.30 4.07 -23.03
CA SER A 226 -18.40 4.64 -22.03
C SER A 226 -19.12 5.43 -20.94
N LEU A 227 -20.36 5.88 -21.16
CA LEU A 227 -21.16 6.53 -20.11
C LEU A 227 -21.41 5.60 -18.91
N ALA A 228 -21.52 4.29 -19.13
CA ALA A 228 -21.73 3.33 -18.04
C ALA A 228 -20.53 3.20 -17.08
N VAL A 229 -19.33 3.54 -17.54
CA VAL A 229 -18.08 3.51 -16.76
C VAL A 229 -17.47 4.89 -16.55
N SER A 230 -18.17 5.97 -16.94
CA SER A 230 -17.70 7.34 -16.72
C SER A 230 -17.93 7.76 -15.28
N SER A 231 -16.96 8.53 -14.73
CA SER A 231 -17.11 9.15 -13.40
C SER A 231 -17.63 10.57 -13.56
N GLY A 232 -18.52 10.98 -12.65
CA GLY A 232 -19.04 12.33 -12.57
C GLY A 232 -19.20 12.79 -11.13
N ASP A 233 -19.17 14.10 -10.89
CA ASP A 233 -19.29 14.65 -9.55
C ASP A 233 -20.75 14.65 -9.08
N PHE A 234 -21.03 13.98 -7.97
CA PHE A 234 -22.16 14.20 -7.11
C PHE A 234 -21.73 15.08 -5.93
N LYS A 235 -22.49 16.09 -5.56
CA LYS A 235 -22.10 17.02 -4.47
C LYS A 235 -21.80 16.36 -3.12
N GLN A 236 -22.21 15.12 -2.90
CA GLN A 236 -22.06 14.40 -1.63
C GLN A 236 -21.36 13.04 -1.74
N ALA A 237 -21.23 12.45 -2.94
CA ALA A 237 -20.40 11.30 -3.18
C ALA A 237 -19.25 11.71 -4.09
N SER A 238 -18.02 11.67 -3.59
CA SER A 238 -16.85 12.24 -4.25
C SER A 238 -16.50 11.62 -5.60
N GLN A 239 -17.10 10.48 -5.98
CA GLN A 239 -16.93 9.87 -7.32
C GLN A 239 -18.12 8.95 -7.63
N PHE A 240 -19.16 9.49 -8.25
CA PHE A 240 -20.24 8.68 -8.79
C PHE A 240 -19.84 8.12 -10.17
N THR A 241 -19.92 6.81 -10.36
CA THR A 241 -19.64 6.16 -11.65
C THR A 241 -20.95 5.66 -12.28
N GLY A 242 -21.05 5.78 -13.59
CA GLY A 242 -22.21 5.33 -14.38
C GLY A 242 -23.07 6.48 -14.91
N LEU A 243 -24.14 6.11 -15.63
CA LEU A 243 -25.08 7.09 -16.17
C LEU A 243 -25.87 7.76 -15.05
N ARG A 244 -26.06 9.06 -15.17
CA ARG A 244 -27.05 9.87 -14.41
C ARG A 244 -28.28 10.10 -15.26
N TYR A 245 -29.31 10.72 -14.69
CA TYR A 245 -30.51 11.07 -15.43
C TYR A 245 -30.21 11.90 -16.70
N THR A 246 -29.41 12.94 -16.58
CA THR A 246 -28.97 13.77 -17.71
C THR A 246 -28.21 12.96 -18.76
N ASP A 247 -27.35 12.02 -18.33
CA ASP A 247 -26.61 11.18 -19.26
C ASP A 247 -27.54 10.26 -20.07
N ALA A 248 -28.51 9.65 -19.41
CA ALA A 248 -29.45 8.72 -20.07
C ALA A 248 -30.45 9.44 -20.99
N HIS A 249 -30.93 10.65 -20.63
CA HIS A 249 -32.02 11.33 -21.31
C HIS A 249 -31.57 12.47 -22.23
N ALA A 250 -30.35 12.99 -22.06
CA ALA A 250 -29.82 14.05 -22.89
C ALA A 250 -28.51 13.68 -23.59
N VAL A 251 -27.48 13.21 -22.85
CA VAL A 251 -26.16 12.92 -23.42
C VAL A 251 -26.17 11.70 -24.34
N LEU A 252 -26.83 10.61 -23.96
CA LEU A 252 -26.92 9.39 -24.78
C LEU A 252 -27.66 9.61 -26.11
N PRO A 253 -28.85 10.26 -26.16
CA PRO A 253 -29.48 10.69 -27.41
C PRO A 253 -28.58 11.65 -28.22
N ALA A 254 -27.94 12.62 -27.55
CA ALA A 254 -27.02 13.55 -28.21
C ALA A 254 -25.86 12.84 -28.90
N LYS A 255 -25.22 11.87 -28.25
CA LYS A 255 -24.14 11.05 -28.85
C LYS A 255 -24.63 10.25 -30.06
N THR A 256 -25.88 9.76 -30.05
CA THR A 256 -26.49 9.04 -31.17
C THR A 256 -26.74 9.98 -32.36
N ILE A 257 -27.26 11.18 -32.10
CA ILE A 257 -27.44 12.21 -33.12
C ILE A 257 -26.09 12.67 -33.70
N LEU A 258 -25.10 12.93 -32.84
CA LEU A 258 -23.77 13.33 -33.28
C LEU A 258 -23.05 12.25 -34.10
N PHE A 259 -23.29 10.96 -33.80
CA PHE A 259 -22.82 9.84 -34.64
C PHE A 259 -23.38 9.97 -36.06
N ILE A 260 -24.69 10.17 -36.20
CA ILE A 260 -25.36 10.31 -37.53
C ILE A 260 -24.85 11.57 -38.26
N VAL A 261 -24.79 12.72 -37.57
CA VAL A 261 -24.27 13.98 -38.14
C VAL A 261 -22.80 13.82 -38.58
N ALA A 262 -21.97 13.17 -37.79
CA ALA A 262 -20.57 12.91 -38.15
C ALA A 262 -20.48 11.98 -39.36
N LEU A 263 -21.34 10.95 -39.46
CA LEU A 263 -21.36 10.05 -40.60
C LEU A 263 -21.74 10.79 -41.89
N ILE A 264 -22.79 11.65 -41.85
CA ILE A 264 -23.20 12.50 -42.99
C ILE A 264 -22.04 13.43 -43.37
N CYS A 265 -21.39 14.06 -42.38
CA CYS A 265 -20.25 14.92 -42.63
C CYS A 265 -19.08 14.18 -43.29
N ALA A 266 -18.76 12.94 -42.85
CA ALA A 266 -17.74 12.09 -43.48
C ALA A 266 -18.08 11.79 -44.96
N VAL A 267 -19.33 11.48 -45.25
CA VAL A 267 -19.82 11.26 -46.64
C VAL A 267 -19.60 12.52 -47.46
N LEU A 268 -19.93 13.72 -46.94
CA LEU A 268 -19.67 14.99 -47.65
C LEU A 268 -18.19 15.21 -47.97
N PHE A 269 -17.28 14.86 -47.04
CA PHE A 269 -15.85 14.91 -47.32
C PHE A 269 -15.44 13.89 -48.40
N PHE A 270 -15.96 12.68 -48.42
CA PHE A 270 -15.69 11.69 -49.49
C PHE A 270 -16.26 12.09 -50.82
N VAL A 271 -17.45 12.67 -50.88
CA VAL A 271 -18.03 13.25 -52.13
C VAL A 271 -17.15 14.40 -52.63
N ASN A 272 -16.53 15.18 -51.75
CA ASN A 272 -15.63 16.27 -52.12
C ASN A 272 -14.35 15.80 -52.78
N VAL A 273 -13.93 14.55 -52.62
CA VAL A 273 -12.79 13.95 -53.37
C VAL A 273 -13.02 14.06 -54.87
N PHE A 274 -14.28 13.91 -55.31
CA PHE A 274 -14.72 14.00 -56.72
C PHE A 274 -15.06 15.44 -57.12
N ARG A 275 -15.89 16.13 -56.28
CA ARG A 275 -16.38 17.50 -56.62
C ARG A 275 -15.35 18.59 -56.40
N ARG A 276 -14.38 18.40 -55.52
CA ARG A 276 -13.22 19.31 -55.31
C ARG A 276 -13.61 20.75 -54.96
N THR A 277 -14.71 20.93 -54.19
CA THR A 277 -15.23 22.25 -53.74
C THR A 277 -15.26 22.24 -52.23
N TRP A 278 -14.63 23.22 -51.56
CA TRP A 278 -14.59 23.29 -50.10
C TRP A 278 -15.89 23.68 -49.42
N ALA A 279 -16.90 24.18 -50.18
CA ALA A 279 -18.14 24.67 -49.60
C ALA A 279 -18.92 23.61 -48.82
N LEU A 280 -19.16 22.42 -49.43
CA LEU A 280 -19.89 21.32 -48.76
C LEU A 280 -19.22 20.78 -47.52
N PRO A 281 -17.91 20.45 -47.54
CA PRO A 281 -17.21 20.01 -46.34
C PRO A 281 -17.17 21.07 -45.23
N ILE A 282 -16.95 22.35 -45.56
CA ILE A 282 -16.93 23.43 -44.55
C ILE A 282 -18.31 23.59 -43.90
N ILE A 283 -19.41 23.58 -44.70
CA ILE A 283 -20.76 23.62 -44.18
C ILE A 283 -21.04 22.38 -43.32
N GLY A 284 -20.72 21.17 -43.79
CA GLY A 284 -20.90 19.93 -43.02
C GLY A 284 -20.14 19.94 -41.71
N PHE A 285 -18.87 20.34 -41.74
CA PHE A 285 -18.04 20.45 -40.54
C PHE A 285 -18.55 21.53 -39.59
N GLY A 286 -18.93 22.71 -40.12
CA GLY A 286 -19.54 23.77 -39.34
C GLY A 286 -20.83 23.34 -38.63
N LEU A 287 -21.72 22.63 -39.36
CA LEU A 287 -22.92 22.01 -38.76
C LEU A 287 -22.60 20.97 -37.72
N MET A 288 -21.56 20.14 -37.93
CA MET A 288 -21.13 19.15 -36.96
C MET A 288 -20.61 19.83 -35.68
N VAL A 289 -19.81 20.87 -35.79
CA VAL A 289 -19.32 21.65 -34.63
C VAL A 289 -20.50 22.33 -33.92
N LEU A 290 -21.38 22.97 -34.67
CA LEU A 290 -22.57 23.62 -34.12
C LEU A 290 -23.47 22.59 -33.38
N SER A 291 -23.69 21.42 -34.00
CA SER A 291 -24.46 20.34 -33.38
C SER A 291 -23.76 19.81 -32.11
N ALA A 292 -22.43 19.70 -32.12
CA ALA A 292 -21.69 19.27 -30.94
C ALA A 292 -21.83 20.28 -29.78
N VAL A 293 -21.85 21.58 -30.07
CA VAL A 293 -22.07 22.64 -29.06
C VAL A 293 -23.52 22.65 -28.58
N LEU A 294 -24.49 22.66 -29.49
CA LEU A 294 -25.91 22.79 -29.15
C LEU A 294 -26.49 21.52 -28.55
N ILE A 295 -26.29 20.37 -29.22
CA ILE A 295 -26.88 19.10 -28.83
C ILE A 295 -25.98 18.38 -27.83
N GLY A 296 -24.67 18.42 -28.01
CA GLY A 296 -23.71 17.72 -27.12
C GLY A 296 -23.37 18.50 -25.84
N GLY A 297 -23.54 19.83 -25.82
CA GLY A 297 -23.19 20.67 -24.65
C GLY A 297 -24.40 21.42 -24.07
N LEU A 298 -25.01 22.35 -24.84
CA LEU A 298 -26.05 23.23 -24.32
C LEU A 298 -27.32 22.47 -23.90
N TYR A 299 -27.79 21.53 -24.70
CA TYR A 299 -28.99 20.75 -24.39
C TYR A 299 -28.86 19.93 -23.10
N PRO A 300 -27.80 19.14 -22.87
CA PRO A 300 -27.60 18.47 -21.56
C PRO A 300 -27.52 19.46 -20.38
N ALA A 301 -26.86 20.63 -20.57
CA ALA A 301 -26.77 21.66 -19.52
C ALA A 301 -28.14 22.25 -19.16
N ILE A 302 -29.03 22.45 -20.16
CA ILE A 302 -30.43 22.92 -19.95
C ILE A 302 -31.21 21.84 -19.18
N VAL A 303 -31.15 20.57 -19.61
CA VAL A 303 -31.83 19.46 -18.92
C VAL A 303 -31.35 19.35 -17.47
N GLU A 304 -30.04 19.42 -17.25
CA GLU A 304 -29.44 19.37 -15.91
C GLU A 304 -29.95 20.51 -15.02
N ARG A 305 -29.89 21.75 -15.54
CA ARG A 305 -30.21 22.95 -14.75
C ARG A 305 -31.72 23.10 -14.46
N PHE A 306 -32.58 22.85 -15.44
CA PHE A 306 -34.00 23.15 -15.33
C PHE A 306 -34.87 21.92 -15.03
N GLN A 307 -34.46 20.72 -15.38
CA GLN A 307 -35.25 19.51 -15.19
C GLN A 307 -34.72 18.64 -14.04
N VAL A 308 -33.39 18.51 -13.89
CA VAL A 308 -32.78 17.62 -12.89
C VAL A 308 -32.60 18.35 -11.56
N LYS A 309 -31.85 19.45 -11.53
CA LYS A 309 -31.52 20.15 -10.28
C LYS A 309 -32.70 20.47 -9.36
N PRO A 310 -33.88 20.90 -9.85
CA PRO A 310 -35.00 21.18 -8.98
C PRO A 310 -35.60 19.93 -8.30
N ASN A 311 -35.46 18.74 -8.94
CA ASN A 311 -36.00 17.48 -8.47
C ASN A 311 -34.94 16.36 -8.46
N GLN A 312 -33.72 16.71 -8.09
CA GLN A 312 -32.53 15.86 -8.27
C GLN A 312 -32.67 14.52 -7.59
N GLN A 313 -33.08 14.49 -6.31
CA GLN A 313 -33.28 13.25 -5.55
C GLN A 313 -34.20 12.24 -6.24
N ALA A 314 -35.36 12.69 -6.72
CA ALA A 314 -36.33 11.81 -7.37
C ALA A 314 -35.84 11.36 -8.76
N LYS A 315 -35.17 12.23 -9.52
CA LYS A 315 -34.67 11.91 -10.87
C LYS A 315 -33.47 10.98 -10.85
N GLU A 316 -32.59 11.12 -9.85
CA GLU A 316 -31.38 10.34 -9.76
C GLU A 316 -31.55 9.02 -8.97
N ALA A 317 -32.65 8.83 -8.24
CA ALA A 317 -32.86 7.67 -7.38
C ALA A 317 -32.59 6.33 -8.08
N LYS A 318 -33.09 6.11 -9.29
CA LYS A 318 -32.86 4.90 -10.09
C LYS A 318 -31.39 4.69 -10.46
N TYR A 319 -30.65 5.78 -10.69
CA TYR A 319 -29.23 5.70 -11.08
C TYR A 319 -28.34 5.50 -9.87
N ILE A 320 -28.73 6.05 -8.71
CA ILE A 320 -28.10 5.80 -7.42
C ILE A 320 -28.30 4.33 -7.02
N GLU A 321 -29.50 3.77 -7.18
CA GLU A 321 -29.76 2.35 -6.93
C GLU A 321 -28.85 1.44 -7.75
N ARG A 322 -28.74 1.69 -9.07
CA ARG A 322 -27.81 0.97 -9.97
C ARG A 322 -26.35 1.09 -9.55
N ASN A 323 -25.94 2.26 -9.06
CA ASN A 323 -24.58 2.47 -8.56
C ASN A 323 -24.35 1.73 -7.25
N ILE A 324 -25.30 1.74 -6.33
CA ILE A 324 -25.23 0.99 -5.08
C ILE A 324 -25.10 -0.51 -5.35
N GLU A 325 -26.00 -1.08 -6.15
CA GLU A 325 -26.00 -2.50 -6.50
C GLU A 325 -24.69 -2.91 -7.18
N ALA A 326 -24.29 -2.19 -8.24
CA ALA A 326 -23.07 -2.49 -8.99
C ALA A 326 -21.80 -2.33 -8.14
N THR A 327 -21.75 -1.32 -7.25
CA THR A 327 -20.59 -1.13 -6.37
C THR A 327 -20.49 -2.24 -5.34
N ARG A 328 -21.61 -2.61 -4.73
CA ARG A 328 -21.64 -3.67 -3.74
C ARG A 328 -21.23 -5.02 -4.34
N ASP A 329 -21.74 -5.36 -5.52
CA ASP A 329 -21.34 -6.56 -6.26
C ASP A 329 -19.87 -6.51 -6.69
N ALA A 330 -19.41 -5.42 -7.31
CA ALA A 330 -18.05 -5.30 -7.82
C ALA A 330 -16.95 -5.44 -6.74
N TYR A 331 -17.26 -5.14 -5.48
CA TYR A 331 -16.32 -5.22 -4.35
C TYR A 331 -16.62 -6.37 -3.38
N GLY A 332 -17.57 -7.25 -3.69
CA GLY A 332 -17.93 -8.41 -2.87
C GLY A 332 -18.45 -8.02 -1.49
N ILE A 333 -19.33 -7.03 -1.44
CA ILE A 333 -20.04 -6.56 -0.24
C ILE A 333 -21.56 -6.57 -0.41
N ASP A 334 -22.06 -7.27 -1.43
CA ASP A 334 -23.48 -7.38 -1.75
C ASP A 334 -24.27 -8.09 -0.63
N ASP A 335 -23.71 -9.11 0.00
CA ASP A 335 -24.29 -9.84 1.12
C ASP A 335 -24.22 -9.11 2.46
N VAL A 336 -23.43 -8.05 2.59
CA VAL A 336 -23.23 -7.32 3.85
C VAL A 336 -24.49 -6.54 4.23
N LYS A 337 -25.12 -6.93 5.33
CA LYS A 337 -26.31 -6.24 5.86
C LYS A 337 -26.01 -5.70 7.26
N PRO A 338 -26.46 -4.46 7.55
CA PRO A 338 -26.41 -3.94 8.92
C PRO A 338 -27.25 -4.80 9.89
N GLU A 339 -26.64 -5.28 10.97
CA GLU A 339 -27.28 -6.03 12.05
C GLU A 339 -27.40 -5.12 13.27
N ALA A 340 -28.61 -4.95 13.80
CA ALA A 340 -28.80 -4.11 14.99
C ALA A 340 -28.12 -4.73 16.22
N TYR A 341 -27.29 -3.96 16.91
CA TYR A 341 -26.61 -4.34 18.14
C TYR A 341 -27.05 -3.43 19.29
N ALA A 342 -27.31 -4.00 20.47
CA ALA A 342 -28.06 -3.29 21.53
C ALA A 342 -27.40 -2.00 22.04
N GLY A 343 -26.07 -1.91 22.05
CA GLY A 343 -25.35 -0.75 22.56
C GLY A 343 -25.52 -0.57 24.06
N SER A 344 -25.56 -1.68 24.82
CA SER A 344 -25.70 -1.67 26.27
C SER A 344 -24.51 -1.00 26.95
N VAL A 345 -24.78 -0.20 27.98
CA VAL A 345 -23.76 0.42 28.84
C VAL A 345 -23.75 -0.16 30.26
N ASP A 346 -24.57 -1.16 30.54
CA ASP A 346 -24.70 -1.76 31.88
C ASP A 346 -23.59 -2.79 32.13
N ALA A 347 -22.59 -2.43 32.93
CA ALA A 347 -21.55 -3.33 33.40
C ALA A 347 -22.10 -4.21 34.55
N ARG A 348 -22.53 -5.42 34.21
CA ARG A 348 -23.05 -6.42 35.16
C ARG A 348 -22.02 -7.50 35.47
N PRO A 349 -21.96 -8.04 36.70
CA PRO A 349 -20.98 -9.07 37.09
C PRO A 349 -21.02 -10.33 36.19
N GLU A 350 -22.19 -10.72 35.68
CA GLU A 350 -22.40 -11.88 34.84
C GLU A 350 -21.63 -11.78 33.51
N LEU A 351 -21.34 -10.56 33.02
CA LEU A 351 -20.60 -10.31 31.79
C LEU A 351 -19.10 -10.53 31.94
N LYS A 352 -18.57 -10.70 33.18
CA LYS A 352 -17.14 -10.94 33.43
C LYS A 352 -16.62 -12.18 32.68
N ASP A 353 -17.33 -13.29 32.81
CA ASP A 353 -16.94 -14.55 32.17
C ASP A 353 -17.09 -14.49 30.64
N GLU A 354 -18.15 -13.81 30.16
CA GLU A 354 -18.31 -13.51 28.75
C GLU A 354 -17.14 -12.65 28.25
N ALA A 355 -16.81 -11.54 28.92
CA ALA A 355 -15.71 -10.65 28.55
C ALA A 355 -14.35 -11.37 28.48
N SER A 356 -14.09 -12.26 29.47
CA SER A 356 -12.85 -13.03 29.55
C SER A 356 -12.74 -14.15 28.49
N THR A 357 -13.87 -14.59 27.92
CA THR A 357 -13.92 -15.71 26.95
C THR A 357 -14.30 -15.27 25.55
N THR A 358 -14.71 -14.02 25.34
CA THR A 358 -15.18 -13.52 24.04
C THR A 358 -14.06 -13.46 23.00
N ALA A 359 -12.86 -13.07 23.42
CA ALA A 359 -11.74 -12.97 22.49
C ALA A 359 -10.42 -13.41 23.16
N SER A 360 -9.52 -13.96 22.35
CA SER A 360 -8.09 -14.03 22.67
C SER A 360 -7.52 -12.63 22.47
N ILE A 361 -7.64 -11.79 23.52
CA ILE A 361 -7.27 -10.39 23.43
C ILE A 361 -5.75 -10.26 23.34
N ARG A 362 -5.27 -9.86 22.17
CA ARG A 362 -3.84 -9.68 21.96
C ARG A 362 -3.33 -8.45 22.70
N LEU A 363 -2.38 -8.67 23.61
CA LEU A 363 -1.72 -7.63 24.39
C LEU A 363 -0.40 -7.19 23.77
N LEU A 364 0.25 -8.06 22.98
CA LEU A 364 1.44 -7.69 22.22
C LEU A 364 1.04 -7.01 20.91
N ASP A 365 1.30 -5.72 20.83
CA ASP A 365 1.11 -4.94 19.59
C ASP A 365 2.29 -5.14 18.66
N PRO A 366 2.12 -5.73 17.45
CA PRO A 366 3.20 -6.03 16.52
C PRO A 366 4.06 -4.81 16.12
N ASN A 367 3.45 -3.61 16.11
CA ASN A 367 4.13 -2.37 15.75
C ASN A 367 4.99 -1.82 16.90
N ILE A 368 4.54 -2.03 18.13
CA ILE A 368 5.22 -1.54 19.32
C ILE A 368 6.33 -2.48 19.76
N VAL A 369 6.11 -3.80 19.67
CA VAL A 369 7.10 -4.80 20.15
C VAL A 369 8.22 -5.10 19.14
N ALA A 370 8.18 -4.58 17.92
CA ALA A 370 9.26 -4.77 16.94
C ALA A 370 10.65 -4.31 17.45
N PRO A 371 10.80 -3.15 18.12
CA PRO A 371 12.07 -2.79 18.79
C PRO A 371 12.49 -3.79 19.87
N THR A 372 11.53 -4.39 20.59
CA THR A 372 11.81 -5.42 21.61
C THR A 372 12.38 -6.67 20.97
N PHE A 373 11.81 -7.13 19.84
CA PHE A 373 12.37 -8.25 19.04
C PHE A 373 13.79 -7.91 18.57
N ASN A 374 14.04 -6.70 18.05
CA ASN A 374 15.37 -6.28 17.64
C ASN A 374 16.36 -6.33 18.80
N VAL A 375 16.04 -5.75 19.96
CA VAL A 375 17.00 -5.72 21.10
C VAL A 375 17.23 -7.11 21.67
N LEU A 376 16.19 -7.92 21.84
CA LEU A 376 16.30 -9.22 22.52
C LEU A 376 16.72 -10.37 21.57
N GLN A 377 16.39 -10.30 20.28
CA GLN A 377 16.52 -11.41 19.35
C GLN A 377 17.31 -11.12 18.07
N GLN A 378 17.82 -9.91 17.87
CA GLN A 378 18.69 -9.60 16.74
C GLN A 378 20.01 -10.35 16.78
N LEU A 379 20.63 -10.50 17.97
CA LEU A 379 21.85 -11.23 18.32
C LEU A 379 23.12 -10.71 17.62
N ARG A 380 23.03 -10.24 16.36
CA ARG A 380 24.13 -9.63 15.59
C ARG A 380 23.57 -8.48 14.76
N GLN A 381 24.38 -7.43 14.52
CA GLN A 381 23.94 -6.23 13.81
C GLN A 381 23.54 -6.46 12.34
N TYR A 382 24.09 -7.50 11.71
CA TYR A 382 23.74 -7.88 10.35
C TYR A 382 22.41 -8.66 10.23
N TYR A 383 21.75 -8.95 11.34
CA TYR A 383 20.35 -9.39 11.37
C TYR A 383 19.41 -8.24 11.72
N GLY A 384 18.13 -8.40 11.39
CA GLY A 384 17.11 -7.43 11.75
C GLY A 384 15.70 -8.03 11.59
N PHE A 385 14.76 -7.30 12.16
CA PHE A 385 13.32 -7.55 12.00
C PHE A 385 12.66 -6.36 11.32
N PRO A 386 11.56 -6.56 10.57
CA PRO A 386 10.80 -5.45 10.00
C PRO A 386 10.25 -4.52 11.11
N ALA A 387 9.85 -3.31 10.72
CA ALA A 387 9.30 -2.32 11.64
C ALA A 387 7.92 -2.72 12.19
N THR A 388 7.19 -3.50 11.43
CA THR A 388 5.90 -4.11 11.80
C THR A 388 6.09 -5.63 11.77
N LEU A 389 5.67 -6.30 12.83
CA LEU A 389 5.69 -7.76 12.91
C LEU A 389 4.34 -8.34 12.46
N ASP A 390 4.34 -9.62 12.15
CA ASP A 390 3.15 -10.32 11.70
C ASP A 390 2.39 -11.02 12.84
N VAL A 391 1.14 -11.38 12.56
CA VAL A 391 0.29 -12.18 13.45
C VAL A 391 -0.12 -13.44 12.72
N ASP A 392 0.08 -14.58 13.35
CA ASP A 392 -0.35 -15.88 12.82
C ASP A 392 -0.87 -16.76 13.97
N ARG A 393 -1.31 -17.97 13.67
CA ARG A 393 -1.85 -18.90 14.65
C ARG A 393 -1.17 -20.24 14.55
N TYR A 394 -0.79 -20.78 15.69
CA TYR A 394 -0.16 -22.09 15.79
C TYR A 394 -0.82 -22.97 16.84
N MET A 395 -0.84 -24.28 16.58
CA MET A 395 -1.27 -25.28 17.55
C MET A 395 -0.11 -25.57 18.51
N ILE A 396 -0.15 -24.99 19.71
CA ILE A 396 0.87 -25.14 20.74
C ILE A 396 0.26 -25.81 21.96
N ASP A 397 0.84 -26.92 22.39
CA ASP A 397 0.34 -27.71 23.52
C ASP A 397 -1.15 -28.10 23.41
N GLY A 398 -1.59 -28.40 22.17
CA GLY A 398 -2.97 -28.78 21.86
C GLY A 398 -3.99 -27.62 21.89
N LYS A 399 -3.53 -26.37 21.95
CA LYS A 399 -4.38 -25.16 21.90
C LYS A 399 -3.97 -24.29 20.73
N MET A 400 -4.94 -23.75 19.99
CA MET A 400 -4.69 -22.73 18.99
C MET A 400 -4.35 -21.40 19.69
N GLN A 401 -3.17 -20.85 19.42
CA GLN A 401 -2.68 -19.62 20.02
C GLN A 401 -2.41 -18.57 18.94
N ASP A 402 -2.87 -17.34 19.21
CA ASP A 402 -2.51 -16.17 18.42
C ASP A 402 -1.05 -15.80 18.75
N THR A 403 -0.19 -15.73 17.76
CA THR A 403 1.24 -15.47 17.89
C THR A 403 1.64 -14.20 17.16
N VAL A 404 2.61 -13.45 17.71
CA VAL A 404 3.34 -12.41 16.99
C VAL A 404 4.61 -13.06 16.45
N ILE A 405 4.79 -13.04 15.14
CA ILE A 405 5.84 -13.78 14.43
C ILE A 405 6.65 -12.84 13.53
N ALA A 406 7.94 -13.13 13.39
CA ALA A 406 8.81 -12.46 12.44
C ALA A 406 10.00 -13.34 12.07
N LEU A 407 10.60 -13.08 10.92
CA LEU A 407 11.85 -13.71 10.51
C LEU A 407 13.04 -12.86 10.93
N ARG A 408 14.09 -13.51 11.43
CA ARG A 408 15.38 -12.85 11.65
C ARG A 408 16.09 -12.76 10.30
N GLU A 409 15.84 -11.66 9.60
CA GLU A 409 16.32 -11.46 8.24
C GLU A 409 17.73 -10.87 8.20
N LEU A 410 18.37 -10.99 7.04
CA LEU A 410 19.58 -10.25 6.74
C LEU A 410 19.27 -8.74 6.66
N ASN A 411 19.98 -7.94 7.48
CA ASN A 411 19.92 -6.49 7.43
C ASN A 411 21.28 -5.94 6.89
N PRO A 412 21.37 -5.66 5.58
CA PRO A 412 22.61 -5.16 5.00
C PRO A 412 23.12 -3.88 5.65
N LYS A 413 22.22 -2.98 6.08
CA LYS A 413 22.58 -1.70 6.72
C LYS A 413 23.24 -1.86 8.09
N GLY A 414 23.05 -2.99 8.74
CA GLY A 414 23.67 -3.30 10.04
C GLY A 414 25.10 -3.85 9.93
N ASN A 415 25.55 -4.21 8.75
CA ASN A 415 26.92 -4.67 8.52
C ASN A 415 27.87 -3.48 8.57
N GLN A 416 28.80 -3.46 9.54
CA GLN A 416 29.77 -2.35 9.67
C GLN A 416 30.96 -2.46 8.71
N ASN A 417 31.22 -3.63 8.14
CA ASN A 417 32.36 -3.90 7.26
C ASN A 417 31.89 -4.05 5.81
N HIS A 418 31.31 -3.00 5.27
CA HIS A 418 30.85 -2.99 3.90
C HIS A 418 31.99 -3.15 2.89
N ASN A 419 31.93 -4.22 2.12
CA ASN A 419 32.67 -4.42 0.89
C ASN A 419 31.91 -5.45 0.04
N TRP A 420 32.19 -5.44 -1.26
CA TRP A 420 31.45 -6.27 -2.20
C TRP A 420 31.43 -7.77 -1.83
N VAL A 421 32.54 -8.31 -1.35
CA VAL A 421 32.65 -9.72 -0.96
C VAL A 421 31.77 -10.01 0.27
N ASN A 422 31.82 -9.16 1.28
CA ASN A 422 31.00 -9.33 2.49
C ASN A 422 29.50 -9.19 2.16
N ASP A 423 29.13 -8.15 1.41
CA ASP A 423 27.73 -7.81 1.19
C ASP A 423 27.04 -8.78 0.21
N HIS A 424 27.78 -9.42 -0.70
CA HIS A 424 27.18 -10.26 -1.74
C HIS A 424 27.57 -11.74 -1.69
N THR A 425 28.65 -12.14 -0.99
CA THR A 425 29.11 -13.53 -0.99
C THR A 425 29.25 -14.18 0.38
N LYS A 426 29.33 -13.38 1.47
CA LYS A 426 29.44 -13.87 2.84
C LYS A 426 28.18 -13.73 3.67
N TYR A 427 27.66 -12.51 3.79
CA TYR A 427 26.39 -12.26 4.48
C TYR A 427 25.26 -12.37 3.47
N THR A 428 24.79 -13.58 3.25
CA THR A 428 23.86 -13.91 2.14
C THR A 428 22.44 -14.16 2.61
N HIS A 429 22.21 -14.45 3.90
CA HIS A 429 20.92 -14.88 4.44
C HIS A 429 20.73 -14.49 5.91
N GLY A 430 19.49 -14.41 6.33
CA GLY A 430 19.04 -14.37 7.72
C GLY A 430 18.89 -15.76 8.31
N TYR A 431 18.52 -15.87 9.60
CA TYR A 431 18.46 -17.16 10.27
C TYR A 431 17.36 -17.26 11.33
N GLY A 432 16.40 -18.13 11.10
CA GLY A 432 15.41 -18.55 12.07
C GLY A 432 14.16 -17.67 12.15
N VAL A 433 13.13 -18.29 12.70
CA VAL A 433 11.86 -17.65 13.05
C VAL A 433 11.93 -17.20 14.50
N VAL A 434 11.30 -16.09 14.82
CA VAL A 434 11.04 -15.64 16.19
C VAL A 434 9.55 -15.46 16.37
N ALA A 435 8.97 -16.13 17.35
CA ALA A 435 7.54 -16.09 17.63
C ALA A 435 7.29 -15.91 19.13
N ALA A 436 6.31 -15.08 19.47
CA ALA A 436 5.89 -14.83 20.85
C ALA A 436 4.37 -15.03 21.00
N GLU A 437 3.93 -15.42 22.18
CA GLU A 437 2.52 -15.51 22.52
C GLU A 437 1.86 -14.11 22.48
N GLY A 438 0.84 -13.93 21.66
CA GLY A 438 0.22 -12.64 21.45
C GLY A 438 -0.58 -12.12 22.65
N THR A 439 -1.01 -13.01 23.53
CA THR A 439 -1.94 -12.72 24.64
C THR A 439 -1.27 -12.58 26.01
N ALA A 440 0.03 -12.88 26.12
CA ALA A 440 0.77 -12.91 27.38
C ALA A 440 2.07 -12.09 27.33
N SER A 441 2.49 -11.65 28.50
CA SER A 441 3.82 -11.13 28.77
C SER A 441 4.39 -11.80 30.02
N ASP A 442 5.73 -11.80 30.15
CA ASP A 442 6.39 -12.23 31.37
C ASP A 442 6.19 -11.21 32.52
N PRO A 443 6.58 -11.51 33.76
CA PRO A 443 6.42 -10.59 34.88
C PRO A 443 7.13 -9.24 34.71
N GLU A 444 8.18 -9.19 33.87
CA GLU A 444 8.89 -7.96 33.51
C GLU A 444 8.25 -7.19 32.35
N GLY A 445 7.16 -7.71 31.78
CA GLY A 445 6.42 -7.12 30.66
C GLY A 445 7.04 -7.38 29.27
N LYS A 446 7.97 -8.31 29.15
CA LYS A 446 8.57 -8.74 27.88
C LYS A 446 7.69 -9.78 27.19
N PRO A 447 7.82 -9.94 25.85
CA PRO A 447 7.14 -11.01 25.14
C PRO A 447 7.51 -12.41 25.67
N VAL A 448 6.51 -13.27 25.85
CA VAL A 448 6.73 -14.70 26.11
C VAL A 448 7.06 -15.36 24.78
N PHE A 449 8.35 -15.58 24.54
CA PHE A 449 8.79 -16.17 23.29
C PHE A 449 8.50 -17.68 23.26
N ILE A 450 7.84 -18.11 22.21
CA ILE A 450 7.56 -19.52 21.85
C ILE A 450 8.76 -20.09 21.10
N GLU A 451 9.22 -19.32 20.08
CA GLU A 451 10.43 -19.61 19.30
C GLU A 451 11.37 -18.42 19.41
N LYS A 452 12.63 -18.67 19.77
CA LYS A 452 13.64 -17.64 20.04
C LYS A 452 15.05 -18.17 19.85
N ASP A 453 16.02 -17.26 19.97
CA ASP A 453 17.46 -17.52 19.88
C ASP A 453 17.86 -18.14 18.51
N ILE A 454 19.09 -18.57 18.37
CA ILE A 454 19.58 -19.33 17.22
C ILE A 454 19.84 -20.76 17.69
N ARG A 455 19.11 -21.70 17.17
CA ARG A 455 19.27 -23.12 17.49
C ARG A 455 20.35 -23.74 16.64
N THR A 456 21.30 -24.38 17.28
CA THR A 456 22.29 -25.25 16.60
C THR A 456 21.67 -26.58 16.22
N ASP A 457 22.26 -27.28 15.23
CA ASP A 457 21.79 -28.60 14.81
C ASP A 457 21.70 -29.64 15.97
N ALA A 458 22.56 -29.50 16.98
CA ALA A 458 22.53 -30.34 18.18
C ALA A 458 21.36 -29.94 19.11
N GLN A 459 21.05 -28.66 19.24
CA GLN A 459 19.92 -28.21 20.05
C GLN A 459 18.59 -28.57 19.39
N GLU A 460 18.47 -28.45 18.08
CA GLU A 460 17.27 -28.85 17.33
C GLU A 460 16.94 -30.33 17.50
N LYS A 461 17.96 -31.22 17.51
CA LYS A 461 17.77 -32.65 17.75
C LYS A 461 17.30 -32.97 19.17
N ASN A 462 17.74 -32.22 20.18
CA ASN A 462 17.47 -32.47 21.59
C ASN A 462 16.18 -31.76 22.08
N SER A 463 15.80 -30.68 21.46
CA SER A 463 14.62 -29.89 21.79
C SER A 463 14.06 -29.23 20.49
N PRO A 464 13.22 -29.96 19.77
CA PRO A 464 12.69 -29.45 18.51
C PRO A 464 11.88 -28.17 18.71
N SER A 465 11.78 -27.35 17.65
CA SER A 465 10.98 -26.14 17.65
C SER A 465 9.52 -26.43 17.97
N PRO A 466 8.86 -25.64 18.83
CA PRO A 466 7.40 -25.72 19.03
C PRO A 466 6.58 -25.51 17.77
N LEU A 467 7.15 -24.82 16.76
CA LEU A 467 6.55 -24.63 15.44
C LEU A 467 6.77 -25.82 14.49
N GLY A 468 7.42 -26.90 14.98
CA GLY A 468 7.88 -28.03 14.17
C GLY A 468 9.27 -27.80 13.58
N PRO A 469 9.93 -28.89 13.09
CA PRO A 469 11.25 -28.77 12.45
C PRO A 469 11.16 -28.03 11.13
N TYR A 470 12.08 -27.08 10.86
CA TYR A 470 12.12 -26.32 9.62
C TYR A 470 13.53 -25.94 9.19
N GLU A 471 13.72 -25.60 7.89
CA GLU A 471 14.95 -24.99 7.36
C GLU A 471 15.05 -23.53 7.82
N PRO A 472 16.02 -23.16 8.66
CA PRO A 472 16.04 -21.86 9.30
C PRO A 472 16.66 -20.72 8.46
N ARG A 473 17.31 -21.02 7.33
CA ARG A 473 18.04 -20.02 6.54
C ARG A 473 17.11 -19.23 5.66
N ILE A 474 17.15 -17.92 5.78
CA ILE A 474 16.25 -16.96 5.12
C ILE A 474 17.02 -16.21 4.02
N TYR A 475 16.99 -16.73 2.80
CA TYR A 475 17.60 -16.09 1.63
C TYR A 475 16.66 -15.09 0.96
N PHE A 476 15.36 -15.21 1.17
CA PHE A 476 14.31 -14.36 0.60
C PHE A 476 13.47 -13.77 1.73
N GLY A 477 13.44 -12.45 1.83
CA GLY A 477 12.75 -11.72 2.89
C GLY A 477 12.52 -10.26 2.54
N GLU A 478 11.78 -9.55 3.38
CA GLU A 478 11.36 -8.16 3.12
C GLU A 478 12.50 -7.16 3.23
N LEU A 479 13.45 -7.40 4.15
CA LEU A 479 14.62 -6.53 4.36
C LEU A 479 15.73 -6.79 3.34
N THR A 480 15.65 -7.91 2.61
CA THR A 480 16.71 -8.41 1.73
C THR A 480 16.50 -7.93 0.29
N THR A 481 16.82 -6.68 0.00
CA THR A 481 16.59 -6.04 -1.31
C THR A 481 17.72 -6.24 -2.33
N GLU A 482 18.95 -6.49 -1.87
CA GLU A 482 20.14 -6.61 -2.73
C GLU A 482 20.34 -8.04 -3.25
N TYR A 483 21.11 -8.19 -4.34
CA TYR A 483 21.46 -9.52 -4.84
C TYR A 483 22.52 -10.19 -3.94
N SER A 484 22.53 -11.52 -3.93
CA SER A 484 23.60 -12.31 -3.32
C SER A 484 24.08 -13.38 -4.27
N ILE A 485 25.34 -13.77 -4.14
CA ILE A 485 25.97 -14.84 -4.90
C ILE A 485 26.29 -15.96 -3.93
N VAL A 486 25.71 -17.10 -4.14
CA VAL A 486 25.73 -18.26 -3.23
C VAL A 486 26.18 -19.52 -3.95
N GLY A 487 26.53 -20.53 -3.17
CA GLY A 487 26.87 -21.86 -3.67
C GLY A 487 28.34 -22.04 -4.07
N ALA A 488 28.87 -23.19 -3.75
CA ALA A 488 30.24 -23.62 -4.04
C ALA A 488 30.31 -25.11 -4.31
N PRO A 489 31.38 -25.63 -4.97
CA PRO A 489 31.61 -27.07 -5.10
C PRO A 489 31.67 -27.79 -3.77
N LYS A 490 31.20 -29.05 -3.71
CA LYS A 490 31.09 -29.84 -2.48
C LYS A 490 32.40 -29.97 -1.72
N ASP A 491 33.53 -29.93 -2.42
CA ASP A 491 34.88 -30.11 -1.84
C ASP A 491 35.52 -28.77 -1.41
N THR A 492 34.78 -27.68 -1.47
CA THR A 492 35.24 -26.33 -1.08
C THR A 492 34.76 -25.99 0.32
N ALA A 493 35.62 -25.35 1.12
CA ALA A 493 35.23 -24.90 2.45
C ALA A 493 34.07 -23.91 2.36
N PRO A 494 33.03 -24.05 3.22
CA PRO A 494 31.91 -23.11 3.28
C PRO A 494 32.38 -21.68 3.56
N THR A 495 31.81 -20.71 2.87
CA THR A 495 32.19 -19.27 2.98
C THR A 495 31.05 -18.36 3.44
N GLU A 496 29.81 -18.78 3.27
CA GLU A 496 28.63 -18.02 3.69
C GLU A 496 28.52 -18.06 5.23
N VAL A 497 28.31 -16.94 5.87
CA VAL A 497 28.12 -16.84 7.34
C VAL A 497 26.72 -17.35 7.67
N ASP A 498 26.65 -18.42 8.44
CA ASP A 498 25.41 -19.09 8.83
C ASP A 498 24.84 -18.48 10.11
N TYR A 499 25.54 -18.66 11.23
CA TYR A 499 25.16 -18.10 12.51
C TYR A 499 26.38 -17.92 13.43
N PRO A 500 26.28 -17.06 14.48
CA PRO A 500 27.35 -16.92 15.47
C PRO A 500 27.53 -18.21 16.27
N LEU A 501 28.81 -18.61 16.46
CA LEU A 501 29.17 -19.80 17.23
C LEU A 501 30.42 -19.48 18.07
N ASP A 502 30.23 -19.21 19.35
CA ASP A 502 31.28 -18.71 20.25
C ASP A 502 32.47 -19.69 20.42
N ASN A 503 32.25 -20.97 20.30
CA ASN A 503 33.29 -22.00 20.38
C ASN A 503 33.98 -22.31 19.03
N SER A 504 33.68 -21.58 17.96
CA SER A 504 34.37 -21.70 16.69
C SER A 504 35.61 -20.81 16.66
N PRO A 505 36.70 -21.19 15.98
CA PRO A 505 37.91 -20.37 15.83
C PRO A 505 37.62 -19.02 15.13
N THR A 506 36.58 -18.93 14.34
CA THR A 506 36.15 -17.72 13.63
C THR A 506 35.01 -16.98 14.33
N GLY A 507 34.48 -17.50 15.45
CA GLY A 507 33.30 -16.98 16.12
C GLY A 507 31.99 -17.16 15.31
N GLN A 508 32.01 -17.94 14.23
CA GLN A 508 30.91 -18.10 13.30
C GLN A 508 30.85 -19.54 12.75
N GLN A 509 29.65 -20.04 12.52
CA GLN A 509 29.41 -21.20 11.67
C GLN A 509 29.31 -20.73 10.23
N THR A 510 29.82 -21.53 9.30
CA THR A 510 29.74 -21.25 7.86
C THR A 510 28.92 -22.31 7.14
N TYR A 511 28.30 -21.92 6.05
CA TYR A 511 27.39 -22.73 5.25
C TYR A 511 27.72 -22.60 3.75
N THR A 512 27.25 -23.57 2.96
CA THR A 512 27.20 -23.48 1.52
C THR A 512 25.78 -23.73 1.06
N TYR A 513 25.20 -22.78 0.37
CA TYR A 513 23.85 -22.90 -0.18
C TYR A 513 23.68 -24.15 -1.04
N THR A 514 22.68 -24.97 -0.73
CA THR A 514 22.35 -26.23 -1.44
C THR A 514 21.01 -26.17 -2.15
N GLY A 515 20.31 -25.03 -2.06
CA GLY A 515 19.00 -24.82 -2.66
C GLY A 515 19.02 -24.80 -4.20
N LYS A 516 17.84 -24.96 -4.77
CA LYS A 516 17.64 -24.93 -6.24
C LYS A 516 17.46 -23.52 -6.81
N GLY A 517 17.25 -22.53 -5.94
CA GLY A 517 16.99 -21.15 -6.34
C GLY A 517 18.16 -20.44 -7.01
N GLY A 518 17.86 -19.29 -7.63
CA GLY A 518 18.84 -18.44 -8.30
C GLY A 518 19.26 -18.91 -9.69
N VAL A 519 19.97 -18.04 -10.38
CA VAL A 519 20.48 -18.30 -11.74
C VAL A 519 21.95 -18.71 -11.68
N PRO A 520 22.38 -19.80 -12.36
CA PRO A 520 23.80 -20.17 -12.45
C PRO A 520 24.64 -19.05 -13.08
N ILE A 521 25.69 -18.61 -12.40
CA ILE A 521 26.58 -17.51 -12.83
C ILE A 521 28.03 -17.97 -13.09
N GLY A 522 28.36 -19.22 -12.87
CA GLY A 522 29.74 -19.74 -12.96
C GLY A 522 30.43 -19.60 -14.33
N GLY A 523 29.68 -19.49 -15.42
CA GLY A 523 30.23 -19.33 -16.77
C GLY A 523 30.58 -17.88 -17.10
N LEU A 524 31.68 -17.64 -17.83
CA LEU A 524 32.16 -16.32 -18.22
C LEU A 524 31.08 -15.44 -18.91
N PHE A 525 30.30 -16.06 -19.80
CA PHE A 525 29.22 -15.34 -20.50
C PHE A 525 28.15 -14.84 -19.53
N ASN A 526 27.70 -15.67 -18.59
CA ASN A 526 26.73 -15.24 -17.59
C ASN A 526 27.35 -14.19 -16.64
N LYS A 527 28.61 -14.33 -16.21
CA LYS A 527 29.31 -13.30 -15.42
C LYS A 527 29.28 -11.96 -16.15
N LEU A 528 29.57 -11.93 -17.45
CA LEU A 528 29.56 -10.69 -18.26
C LEU A 528 28.15 -10.08 -18.35
N LEU A 529 27.10 -10.90 -18.55
CA LEU A 529 25.72 -10.45 -18.60
C LEU A 529 25.29 -9.81 -17.27
N TYR A 530 25.60 -10.48 -16.15
CA TYR A 530 25.21 -9.99 -14.82
C TYR A 530 26.06 -8.80 -14.36
N ALA A 531 27.34 -8.77 -14.72
CA ALA A 531 28.18 -7.58 -14.53
C ALA A 531 27.63 -6.36 -15.27
N THR A 532 27.09 -6.57 -16.49
CA THR A 532 26.40 -5.51 -17.25
C THR A 532 25.08 -5.11 -16.60
N LYS A 533 24.27 -6.08 -16.17
CA LYS A 533 22.95 -5.83 -15.57
C LYS A 533 23.05 -5.02 -14.26
N PHE A 534 23.95 -5.42 -13.38
CA PHE A 534 24.14 -4.79 -12.08
C PHE A 534 25.16 -3.66 -12.09
N GLN A 535 25.83 -3.41 -13.24
CA GLN A 535 26.89 -2.42 -13.43
C GLN A 535 28.05 -2.64 -12.43
N GLU A 536 28.36 -3.92 -12.14
CA GLU A 536 29.30 -4.34 -11.12
C GLU A 536 30.43 -5.20 -11.69
N GLY A 537 31.63 -4.62 -11.77
CA GLY A 537 32.81 -5.27 -12.32
C GLY A 537 33.31 -6.45 -11.49
N ASN A 538 33.09 -6.45 -10.19
CA ASN A 538 33.52 -7.52 -9.29
C ASN A 538 32.86 -8.88 -9.64
N ILE A 539 31.66 -8.89 -10.21
CA ILE A 539 31.01 -10.12 -10.71
C ILE A 539 31.88 -10.83 -11.76
N LEU A 540 32.58 -10.07 -12.58
CA LEU A 540 33.45 -10.62 -13.64
C LEU A 540 34.86 -10.99 -13.13
N LEU A 541 35.40 -10.20 -12.19
CA LEU A 541 36.81 -10.20 -11.82
C LEU A 541 37.11 -10.96 -10.51
N SER A 542 36.10 -11.21 -9.67
CA SER A 542 36.33 -11.83 -8.37
C SER A 542 36.56 -13.35 -8.47
N ASP A 543 37.58 -13.82 -7.76
CA ASP A 543 37.86 -15.24 -7.58
C ASP A 543 36.90 -15.95 -6.59
N SER A 544 36.06 -15.17 -5.88
CA SER A 544 35.01 -15.72 -5.01
C SER A 544 33.92 -16.44 -5.79
N LEU A 545 33.78 -16.22 -7.11
CA LEU A 545 32.79 -16.87 -7.96
C LEU A 545 33.39 -18.11 -8.63
N ASN A 546 32.74 -19.24 -8.41
CA ASN A 546 33.14 -20.56 -8.93
C ASN A 546 32.10 -21.12 -9.93
N LYS A 547 32.32 -22.33 -10.45
CA LYS A 547 31.44 -22.96 -11.46
C LYS A 547 30.04 -23.25 -10.98
N ASP A 548 29.84 -23.44 -9.67
CA ASP A 548 28.56 -23.80 -9.06
C ASP A 548 27.85 -22.57 -8.43
N SER A 549 28.47 -21.38 -8.54
CA SER A 549 27.89 -20.13 -8.02
C SER A 549 26.58 -19.77 -8.72
N ARG A 550 25.63 -19.34 -7.93
CA ARG A 550 24.28 -18.89 -8.34
C ARG A 550 24.03 -17.49 -7.82
N ILE A 551 23.37 -16.65 -8.62
CA ILE A 551 22.96 -15.31 -8.22
C ILE A 551 21.48 -15.31 -7.85
N LEU A 552 21.20 -14.82 -6.64
CA LEU A 552 19.86 -14.60 -6.10
C LEU A 552 19.52 -13.10 -6.24
N TYR A 553 18.41 -12.76 -6.83
CA TYR A 553 17.89 -11.39 -6.94
C TYR A 553 16.37 -11.40 -7.07
N ASN A 554 15.70 -10.25 -7.03
CA ASN A 554 14.29 -10.13 -6.76
C ASN A 554 13.95 -10.93 -5.50
N ARG A 555 14.57 -10.55 -4.39
CA ARG A 555 14.59 -11.36 -3.17
C ARG A 555 13.43 -11.05 -2.24
N THR A 556 12.75 -9.90 -2.39
CA THR A 556 11.56 -9.63 -1.59
C THR A 556 10.37 -10.48 -2.09
N PRO A 557 9.54 -11.02 -1.19
CA PRO A 557 8.38 -11.85 -1.56
C PRO A 557 7.44 -11.15 -2.53
N LYS A 558 7.14 -9.88 -2.27
CA LYS A 558 6.24 -9.05 -3.09
C LYS A 558 6.75 -8.87 -4.52
N GLU A 559 7.99 -8.36 -4.68
CA GLU A 559 8.60 -8.17 -6.02
C GLU A 559 8.64 -9.48 -6.80
N ARG A 560 8.89 -10.58 -6.11
CA ARG A 560 9.00 -11.89 -6.72
C ARG A 560 7.67 -12.38 -7.29
N VAL A 561 6.57 -12.23 -6.53
CA VAL A 561 5.22 -12.56 -7.00
C VAL A 561 4.79 -11.60 -8.11
N GLU A 562 5.05 -10.30 -7.98
CA GLU A 562 4.75 -9.30 -9.02
C GLU A 562 5.49 -9.60 -10.33
N ALA A 563 6.74 -10.03 -10.27
CA ALA A 563 7.50 -10.41 -11.45
C ALA A 563 6.88 -11.61 -12.17
N VAL A 564 6.51 -12.69 -11.46
CA VAL A 564 5.95 -13.91 -12.08
C VAL A 564 4.50 -13.75 -12.53
N ALA A 565 3.74 -12.86 -11.88
CA ALA A 565 2.34 -12.59 -12.19
C ALA A 565 2.06 -11.08 -12.38
N PRO A 566 2.67 -10.44 -13.41
CA PRO A 566 2.61 -8.97 -13.57
C PRO A 566 1.21 -8.42 -13.91
N TRP A 567 0.20 -9.25 -13.97
CA TRP A 567 -1.22 -8.87 -14.18
C TRP A 567 -2.02 -8.81 -12.88
N LEU A 568 -1.46 -9.26 -11.77
CA LEU A 568 -2.06 -9.18 -10.45
C LEU A 568 -1.66 -7.87 -9.74
N THR A 569 -2.50 -7.46 -8.81
CA THR A 569 -2.19 -6.44 -7.80
C THR A 569 -1.84 -7.16 -6.51
N ILE A 570 -0.66 -6.88 -5.96
CA ILE A 570 -0.15 -7.61 -4.80
C ILE A 570 -0.51 -6.86 -3.52
N ASP A 571 -0.93 -7.60 -2.48
CA ASP A 571 -1.17 -7.06 -1.13
C ASP A 571 0.09 -6.41 -0.56
N GLY A 572 -0.12 -5.40 0.26
CA GLY A 572 0.97 -4.67 0.90
C GLY A 572 1.65 -5.41 2.05
N ASP A 573 1.05 -6.50 2.56
CA ASP A 573 1.38 -7.16 3.81
C ASP A 573 1.65 -8.69 3.62
N PRO A 574 2.79 -9.09 3.01
CA PRO A 574 3.24 -10.47 3.00
C PRO A 574 3.56 -10.93 4.42
N TYR A 575 3.20 -12.14 4.80
CA TYR A 575 3.45 -12.66 6.14
C TYR A 575 4.09 -14.06 6.12
N PRO A 576 4.98 -14.38 7.06
CA PRO A 576 5.67 -15.67 7.09
C PRO A 576 4.90 -16.71 7.88
N ALA A 577 5.03 -17.98 7.47
CA ALA A 577 4.56 -19.15 8.23
C ALA A 577 5.51 -20.34 8.08
N VAL A 578 5.56 -21.21 9.10
CA VAL A 578 6.30 -22.48 9.05
C VAL A 578 5.36 -23.56 8.53
N ILE A 579 5.63 -24.06 7.32
CA ILE A 579 4.76 -24.99 6.61
C ILE A 579 5.59 -26.13 6.04
N ASP A 580 5.26 -27.37 6.39
CA ASP A 580 5.92 -28.59 5.88
C ASP A 580 7.46 -28.56 5.97
N GLY A 581 7.99 -28.09 7.08
CA GLY A 581 9.43 -28.02 7.33
C GLY A 581 10.16 -26.86 6.59
N ARG A 582 9.42 -25.89 6.09
CA ARG A 582 9.97 -24.72 5.36
C ARG A 582 9.32 -23.44 5.87
N VAL A 583 10.08 -22.39 5.89
CA VAL A 583 9.49 -21.03 6.03
C VAL A 583 8.94 -20.58 4.69
N GLN A 584 7.66 -20.29 4.63
CA GLN A 584 6.97 -19.79 3.46
C GLN A 584 6.44 -18.39 3.74
N TRP A 585 6.70 -17.46 2.84
CA TRP A 585 5.97 -16.21 2.78
C TRP A 585 4.63 -16.42 2.09
N ILE A 586 3.56 -16.00 2.71
CA ILE A 586 2.22 -16.01 2.12
C ILE A 586 1.94 -14.60 1.61
N VAL A 587 1.50 -14.51 0.37
CA VAL A 587 1.28 -13.25 -0.33
C VAL A 587 -0.09 -13.27 -0.97
N ASP A 588 -0.96 -12.38 -0.55
CA ASP A 588 -2.27 -12.21 -1.18
C ASP A 588 -2.16 -11.43 -2.49
N ALA A 589 -2.95 -11.82 -3.49
CA ALA A 589 -2.93 -11.16 -4.77
C ALA A 589 -4.33 -11.00 -5.36
N TYR A 590 -4.56 -9.82 -5.94
CA TYR A 590 -5.84 -9.38 -6.42
C TYR A 590 -5.92 -9.34 -7.94
N THR A 591 -7.08 -9.70 -8.47
CA THR A 591 -7.50 -9.27 -9.79
C THR A 591 -8.25 -7.96 -9.67
N THR A 592 -8.00 -7.05 -10.58
CA THR A 592 -8.60 -5.71 -10.59
C THR A 592 -9.06 -5.31 -11.98
N SER A 593 -10.09 -4.46 -12.04
CA SER A 593 -10.56 -3.79 -13.24
C SER A 593 -11.03 -2.39 -12.91
N ASN A 594 -11.03 -1.51 -13.91
CA ASN A 594 -11.66 -0.19 -13.85
C ASN A 594 -12.83 -0.06 -14.83
N GLY A 595 -13.27 -1.19 -15.37
CA GLY A 595 -14.32 -1.30 -16.40
C GLY A 595 -15.65 -1.87 -15.91
N TYR A 596 -15.88 -2.01 -14.60
CA TYR A 596 -17.17 -2.48 -14.10
C TYR A 596 -18.23 -1.37 -14.24
N PRO A 597 -19.32 -1.56 -15.03
CA PRO A 597 -20.32 -0.51 -15.24
C PRO A 597 -21.04 -0.16 -13.94
N TYR A 598 -21.28 1.12 -13.71
CA TYR A 598 -21.89 1.75 -12.53
C TYR A 598 -21.12 1.61 -11.21
N ALA A 599 -20.16 0.71 -11.08
CA ALA A 599 -19.40 0.58 -9.84
C ALA A 599 -18.51 1.79 -9.58
N THR A 600 -18.56 2.31 -8.37
CA THR A 600 -17.76 3.46 -7.95
C THR A 600 -16.27 3.14 -8.01
N ARG A 601 -15.48 4.08 -8.51
CA ARG A 601 -14.01 3.98 -8.53
C ARG A 601 -13.42 4.40 -7.21
N THR A 602 -12.44 3.64 -6.76
CA THR A 602 -11.59 4.00 -5.62
C THR A 602 -10.12 3.95 -6.02
N THR A 603 -9.30 4.80 -5.41
CA THR A 603 -7.85 4.73 -5.53
C THR A 603 -7.35 3.73 -4.48
N LEU A 604 -6.77 2.61 -4.93
CA LEU A 604 -6.25 1.59 -3.99
C LEU A 604 -5.29 2.20 -2.99
N GLY A 605 -4.42 3.09 -3.45
CA GLY A 605 -3.49 3.81 -2.60
C GLY A 605 -4.17 4.50 -1.41
N ASP A 606 -5.21 5.27 -1.65
CA ASP A 606 -5.89 6.03 -0.60
C ASP A 606 -6.69 5.10 0.32
N ALA A 607 -7.40 4.12 -0.25
CA ALA A 607 -8.25 3.20 0.50
C ALA A 607 -7.48 2.25 1.43
N THR A 608 -6.21 1.94 1.12
CA THR A 608 -5.38 1.03 1.93
C THR A 608 -4.40 1.74 2.86
N THR A 609 -4.41 3.09 2.91
CA THR A 609 -3.57 3.88 3.81
C THR A 609 -4.16 3.94 5.22
N ASP A 610 -3.33 3.64 6.23
CA ASP A 610 -3.62 3.78 7.65
C ASP A 610 -2.37 4.23 8.43
N SER A 611 -2.43 4.24 9.75
CA SER A 611 -1.32 4.69 10.59
C SER A 611 -0.04 3.84 10.47
N LEU A 612 -0.16 2.58 10.03
CA LEU A 612 0.98 1.67 9.91
C LEU A 612 1.82 1.93 8.66
N ASN A 613 1.21 2.36 7.57
CA ASN A 613 1.89 2.52 6.28
C ASN A 613 1.92 3.96 5.74
N ALA A 614 1.36 4.93 6.47
CA ALA A 614 1.25 6.33 6.03
C ALA A 614 2.62 6.97 5.75
N GLU A 615 3.64 6.67 6.54
CA GLU A 615 5.00 7.21 6.36
C GLU A 615 5.69 6.64 5.13
N ASP A 616 5.57 5.33 4.88
CA ASP A 616 6.17 4.66 3.72
C ASP A 616 5.51 5.13 2.42
N ARG A 617 4.21 5.39 2.46
CA ARG A 617 3.50 6.01 1.33
C ARG A 617 3.92 7.44 1.08
N ALA A 618 4.09 8.24 2.11
CA ALA A 618 4.57 9.61 1.96
C ALA A 618 5.97 9.67 1.33
N ARG A 619 6.78 8.63 1.54
CA ARG A 619 8.10 8.45 0.90
C ARG A 619 8.02 7.86 -0.51
N GLY A 620 6.82 7.53 -1.01
CA GLY A 620 6.64 6.91 -2.34
C GLY A 620 7.03 5.42 -2.41
N ALA A 621 7.25 4.79 -1.26
CA ALA A 621 7.72 3.40 -1.19
C ALA A 621 6.62 2.36 -1.46
N VAL A 622 5.35 2.74 -1.34
CA VAL A 622 4.21 1.83 -1.57
C VAL A 622 3.41 2.28 -2.79
N GLY A 623 3.50 1.53 -3.87
CA GLY A 623 2.91 1.89 -5.13
C GLY A 623 1.83 0.94 -5.63
N ASN A 624 0.57 1.24 -5.44
CA ASN A 624 -0.41 1.01 -6.49
C ASN A 624 -1.40 2.17 -6.47
N THR A 625 -1.13 3.18 -7.29
CA THR A 625 -1.95 4.40 -7.42
C THR A 625 -3.09 4.22 -8.42
N GLY A 626 -3.36 2.99 -8.88
CA GLY A 626 -4.39 2.71 -9.88
C GLY A 626 -5.80 2.92 -9.32
N ASN A 627 -6.65 3.60 -10.10
CA ASN A 627 -8.08 3.63 -9.85
C ASN A 627 -8.71 2.31 -10.30
N VAL A 628 -9.46 1.67 -9.42
CA VAL A 628 -10.18 0.43 -9.69
C VAL A 628 -11.65 0.59 -9.34
N ASN A 629 -12.50 -0.19 -9.99
CA ASN A 629 -13.90 -0.34 -9.61
C ASN A 629 -14.38 -1.80 -9.60
N TYR A 630 -13.41 -2.72 -9.52
CA TYR A 630 -13.60 -4.14 -9.28
C TYR A 630 -12.33 -4.70 -8.65
N ILE A 631 -12.47 -5.48 -7.61
CA ILE A 631 -11.36 -6.17 -6.93
C ILE A 631 -11.85 -7.50 -6.33
N ARG A 632 -11.04 -8.57 -6.46
CA ARG A 632 -11.24 -9.87 -5.80
C ARG A 632 -9.90 -10.40 -5.30
N ASN A 633 -9.89 -11.04 -4.13
CA ASN A 633 -8.74 -11.85 -3.70
C ASN A 633 -8.77 -13.18 -4.43
N SER A 634 -8.25 -13.20 -5.63
CA SER A 634 -8.38 -14.33 -6.54
C SER A 634 -7.22 -15.31 -6.47
N VAL A 635 -6.08 -14.91 -5.92
CA VAL A 635 -4.87 -15.73 -5.85
C VAL A 635 -4.24 -15.65 -4.47
N LYS A 636 -3.90 -16.80 -3.91
CA LYS A 636 -2.96 -16.95 -2.79
C LYS A 636 -1.61 -17.40 -3.36
N ALA A 637 -0.56 -16.69 -3.03
CA ALA A 637 0.79 -17.02 -3.46
C ALA A 637 1.66 -17.42 -2.28
N THR A 638 2.64 -18.30 -2.52
CA THR A 638 3.70 -18.58 -1.55
C THR A 638 5.06 -18.36 -2.16
N VAL A 639 6.00 -17.89 -1.36
CA VAL A 639 7.42 -17.77 -1.70
C VAL A 639 8.24 -18.47 -0.63
N ASP A 640 8.99 -19.49 -1.02
CA ASP A 640 9.88 -20.22 -0.11
C ASP A 640 11.04 -19.32 0.33
N ALA A 641 11.23 -19.15 1.63
CA ALA A 641 12.24 -18.27 2.18
C ALA A 641 13.69 -18.74 1.94
N TYR A 642 13.89 -20.03 1.67
CA TYR A 642 15.21 -20.62 1.42
C TYR A 642 15.60 -20.59 -0.06
N ASP A 643 14.76 -21.09 -0.97
CA ASP A 643 15.12 -21.21 -2.38
C ASP A 643 14.33 -20.26 -3.31
N GLY A 644 13.38 -19.50 -2.76
CA GLY A 644 12.60 -18.51 -3.47
C GLY A 644 11.64 -19.11 -4.50
N ALA A 645 11.24 -20.36 -4.34
CA ALA A 645 10.24 -20.99 -5.21
C ALA A 645 8.88 -20.29 -5.02
N VAL A 646 8.30 -19.84 -6.13
CA VAL A 646 6.98 -19.19 -6.12
C VAL A 646 5.92 -20.22 -6.51
N ARG A 647 4.80 -20.22 -5.79
CA ARG A 647 3.61 -20.99 -6.16
C ARG A 647 2.41 -20.09 -6.09
N LEU A 648 1.58 -20.11 -7.14
CA LEU A 648 0.34 -19.35 -7.22
C LEU A 648 -0.82 -20.34 -7.18
N TYR A 649 -1.81 -20.07 -6.33
CA TYR A 649 -3.00 -20.92 -6.16
C TYR A 649 -4.25 -20.10 -6.45
N GLU A 650 -5.15 -20.64 -7.26
CA GLU A 650 -6.50 -20.10 -7.44
C GLU A 650 -7.22 -20.11 -6.09
N TRP A 651 -7.79 -18.96 -5.71
CA TRP A 651 -8.56 -18.84 -4.48
C TRP A 651 -10.04 -18.58 -4.75
N ASP A 652 -10.36 -17.61 -5.61
CA ASP A 652 -11.71 -17.35 -6.08
C ASP A 652 -11.95 -18.01 -7.45
N GLU A 653 -12.52 -19.23 -7.40
CA GLU A 653 -12.84 -20.02 -8.58
C GLU A 653 -13.97 -19.42 -9.44
N GLN A 654 -14.66 -18.39 -8.97
CA GLN A 654 -15.75 -17.75 -9.71
C GLN A 654 -15.31 -16.48 -10.46
N ASP A 655 -14.14 -15.92 -10.14
CA ASP A 655 -13.68 -14.65 -10.70
C ASP A 655 -13.42 -14.73 -12.23
N PRO A 656 -14.20 -13.98 -13.06
CA PRO A 656 -14.02 -13.98 -14.51
C PRO A 656 -12.69 -13.33 -14.95
N VAL A 657 -12.15 -12.39 -14.16
CA VAL A 657 -10.86 -11.73 -14.46
C VAL A 657 -9.73 -12.72 -14.27
N LEU A 658 -9.75 -13.51 -13.18
CA LEU A 658 -8.78 -14.59 -12.97
C LEU A 658 -8.84 -15.61 -14.11
N LYS A 659 -10.03 -16.11 -14.45
CA LYS A 659 -10.21 -17.06 -15.56
C LYS A 659 -9.69 -16.53 -16.89
N THR A 660 -9.85 -15.23 -17.15
CA THR A 660 -9.29 -14.56 -18.33
C THR A 660 -7.76 -14.65 -18.32
N TRP A 661 -7.11 -14.37 -17.19
CA TRP A 661 -5.67 -14.47 -17.08
C TRP A 661 -5.14 -15.91 -17.09
N MET A 662 -5.86 -16.87 -16.52
CA MET A 662 -5.51 -18.30 -16.59
C MET A 662 -5.55 -18.83 -18.04
N LYS A 663 -6.46 -18.33 -18.88
CA LYS A 663 -6.46 -18.62 -20.33
C LYS A 663 -5.26 -17.99 -21.04
N ALA A 664 -4.92 -16.75 -20.69
CA ALA A 664 -3.77 -16.03 -21.29
C ALA A 664 -2.43 -16.65 -20.89
N PHE A 665 -2.33 -17.17 -19.67
CA PHE A 665 -1.12 -17.76 -19.08
C PHE A 665 -1.42 -19.17 -18.52
N PRO A 666 -1.63 -20.16 -19.37
CA PRO A 666 -2.02 -21.50 -18.92
C PRO A 666 -0.94 -22.13 -18.04
N LYS A 667 -1.35 -22.92 -17.04
CA LYS A 667 -0.50 -23.65 -16.09
C LYS A 667 0.36 -22.76 -15.18
N THR A 668 0.09 -21.48 -15.10
CA THR A 668 0.80 -20.54 -14.22
C THR A 668 0.24 -20.57 -12.80
N ILE A 669 -1.06 -20.73 -12.68
CA ILE A 669 -1.80 -20.79 -11.41
C ILE A 669 -2.29 -22.23 -11.23
N LYS A 670 -2.14 -22.79 -10.03
CA LYS A 670 -2.62 -24.10 -9.63
C LYS A 670 -4.06 -24.00 -9.12
N ASP A 671 -4.83 -25.05 -9.30
CA ASP A 671 -6.19 -25.14 -8.78
C ASP A 671 -6.18 -25.03 -7.23
N LYS A 672 -7.27 -24.50 -6.65
CA LYS A 672 -7.47 -24.37 -5.20
C LYS A 672 -7.27 -25.69 -4.44
N SER A 673 -7.70 -26.81 -5.03
CA SER A 673 -7.52 -28.16 -4.47
C SER A 673 -6.06 -28.59 -4.30
N ALA A 674 -5.12 -27.91 -4.94
CA ALA A 674 -3.68 -28.15 -4.82
C ALA A 674 -3.03 -27.45 -3.62
N ILE A 675 -3.78 -26.66 -2.84
CA ILE A 675 -3.31 -26.02 -1.61
C ILE A 675 -3.09 -27.09 -0.56
N PRO A 676 -1.87 -27.24 0.01
CA PRO A 676 -1.63 -28.18 1.10
C PRO A 676 -2.50 -27.87 2.32
N PRO A 677 -3.00 -28.89 3.06
CA PRO A 677 -3.79 -28.65 4.28
C PRO A 677 -3.04 -27.82 5.32
N THR A 678 -1.75 -28.04 5.47
CA THR A 678 -0.87 -27.25 6.35
C THR A 678 -0.79 -25.79 5.95
N LEU A 679 -0.70 -25.47 4.66
CA LEU A 679 -0.79 -24.09 4.17
C LEU A 679 -2.19 -23.51 4.42
N MET A 680 -3.25 -24.31 4.23
CA MET A 680 -4.62 -23.84 4.42
C MET A 680 -4.87 -23.30 5.83
N GLU A 681 -4.24 -23.88 6.86
CA GLU A 681 -4.37 -23.47 8.26
C GLU A 681 -3.84 -22.06 8.54
N HIS A 682 -2.88 -21.58 7.74
CA HIS A 682 -2.25 -20.26 7.86
C HIS A 682 -2.86 -19.19 6.92
N LEU A 683 -3.76 -19.56 6.00
CA LEU A 683 -4.41 -18.58 5.13
C LEU A 683 -5.38 -17.73 5.92
N ARG A 684 -5.40 -16.42 5.62
CA ARG A 684 -6.27 -15.43 6.27
C ARG A 684 -6.94 -14.51 5.26
N TYR A 685 -7.97 -13.76 5.70
CA TYR A 685 -8.59 -12.75 4.85
C TYR A 685 -7.65 -11.55 4.67
N PRO A 686 -7.43 -11.07 3.43
CA PRO A 686 -6.38 -10.08 3.16
C PRO A 686 -6.73 -8.69 3.67
N GLN A 687 -5.74 -8.02 4.24
CA GLN A 687 -5.88 -6.75 4.91
C GLN A 687 -6.25 -5.60 3.96
N ASP A 688 -5.60 -5.53 2.79
CA ASP A 688 -5.84 -4.46 1.82
C ASP A 688 -7.23 -4.54 1.19
N LEU A 689 -7.74 -5.75 0.88
CA LEU A 689 -9.12 -5.92 0.42
C LEU A 689 -10.13 -5.47 1.49
N PHE A 690 -9.90 -5.85 2.75
CA PHE A 690 -10.75 -5.43 3.86
C PHE A 690 -10.76 -3.90 4.02
N LYS A 691 -9.60 -3.24 3.90
CA LYS A 691 -9.49 -1.76 3.94
C LYS A 691 -10.28 -1.11 2.81
N VAL A 692 -10.23 -1.66 1.59
CA VAL A 692 -11.03 -1.19 0.46
C VAL A 692 -12.53 -1.35 0.72
N GLN A 693 -12.96 -2.52 1.20
CA GLN A 693 -14.35 -2.80 1.53
C GLN A 693 -14.86 -1.91 2.67
N ARG A 694 -14.06 -1.72 3.71
CA ARG A 694 -14.38 -0.83 4.83
C ARG A 694 -14.56 0.63 4.36
N GLU A 695 -13.67 1.15 3.51
CA GLU A 695 -13.81 2.50 2.94
C GLU A 695 -15.11 2.65 2.16
N LEU A 696 -15.46 1.67 1.34
CA LEU A 696 -16.73 1.68 0.59
C LEU A 696 -17.94 1.58 1.51
N LEU A 697 -17.90 0.73 2.54
CA LEU A 697 -18.99 0.58 3.50
C LEU A 697 -19.23 1.85 4.33
N THR A 698 -18.31 2.82 4.36
CA THR A 698 -18.59 4.14 4.94
C THR A 698 -19.81 4.82 4.30
N ARG A 699 -20.18 4.44 3.07
CA ARG A 699 -21.30 4.99 2.30
C ARG A 699 -22.26 3.92 1.85
N TYR A 700 -21.74 2.79 1.35
CA TYR A 700 -22.51 1.73 0.68
C TYR A 700 -23.18 0.74 1.66
N HIS A 701 -23.08 0.96 2.98
CA HIS A 701 -23.98 0.35 3.96
C HIS A 701 -25.40 0.91 3.83
N VAL A 702 -25.55 2.15 3.31
CA VAL A 702 -26.84 2.77 3.00
C VAL A 702 -27.31 2.26 1.64
N THR A 703 -28.38 1.48 1.60
CA THR A 703 -28.94 0.89 0.38
C THR A 703 -30.16 1.62 -0.17
N ASP A 704 -30.83 2.47 0.63
CA ASP A 704 -31.92 3.31 0.15
C ASP A 704 -31.40 4.51 -0.65
N PRO A 705 -31.78 4.69 -1.92
CA PRO A 705 -31.27 5.76 -2.78
C PRO A 705 -31.54 7.18 -2.27
N ARG A 706 -32.62 7.39 -1.51
CA ARG A 706 -32.96 8.73 -1.00
C ARG A 706 -32.07 9.11 0.18
N THR A 707 -31.89 8.17 1.10
CA THR A 707 -30.98 8.32 2.25
C THR A 707 -29.53 8.46 1.77
N PHE A 708 -29.13 7.66 0.76
CA PHE A 708 -27.81 7.76 0.12
C PHE A 708 -27.58 9.16 -0.52
N PHE A 709 -28.61 9.67 -1.22
CA PHE A 709 -28.53 11.00 -1.84
C PHE A 709 -28.33 12.12 -0.81
N ASN A 710 -28.97 12.03 0.36
CA ASN A 710 -28.84 13.01 1.44
C ASN A 710 -27.49 12.90 2.16
N GLY A 711 -26.91 11.70 2.24
CA GLY A 711 -25.63 11.44 2.87
C GLY A 711 -25.62 11.65 4.39
N SER A 712 -26.81 11.71 5.03
CA SER A 712 -26.95 11.96 6.48
C SER A 712 -26.44 10.82 7.35
N ASP A 713 -26.52 9.59 6.83
CA ASP A 713 -26.15 8.38 7.56
C ASP A 713 -24.75 7.84 7.17
N PHE A 714 -23.96 8.63 6.45
CA PHE A 714 -22.63 8.21 6.07
C PHE A 714 -21.68 8.18 7.27
N TRP A 715 -20.80 7.17 7.25
CA TRP A 715 -19.77 6.95 8.24
C TRP A 715 -18.39 7.39 7.74
N LYS A 716 -17.43 7.32 8.61
CA LYS A 716 -16.00 7.39 8.32
C LYS A 716 -15.24 6.36 9.15
N VAL A 717 -14.07 5.97 8.71
CA VAL A 717 -13.11 5.22 9.52
C VAL A 717 -12.58 6.19 10.59
N PRO A 718 -12.55 5.79 11.87
CA PRO A 718 -11.97 6.63 12.93
C PRO A 718 -10.47 6.82 12.70
N LYS A 719 -9.94 7.94 13.16
CA LYS A 719 -8.50 8.17 13.17
C LYS A 719 -7.85 7.32 14.26
N ASP A 720 -6.58 6.97 14.06
CA ASP A 720 -5.82 6.22 15.05
C ASP A 720 -5.41 7.14 16.21
N PRO A 721 -5.90 6.93 17.44
CA PRO A 721 -5.54 7.74 18.59
C PRO A 721 -4.19 7.39 19.18
N THR A 722 -3.56 6.27 18.77
CA THR A 722 -2.37 5.67 19.37
C THR A 722 -1.17 5.59 18.44
N GLY A 723 -1.34 5.86 17.15
CA GLY A 723 -0.27 5.84 16.16
C GLY A 723 0.85 6.85 16.42
N SER A 724 1.91 6.81 15.64
CA SER A 724 3.08 7.71 15.73
C SER A 724 2.72 9.20 15.65
N SER A 725 1.65 9.52 14.92
CA SER A 725 1.04 10.85 14.85
C SER A 725 -0.45 10.72 15.15
N PRO A 726 -0.85 10.75 16.43
CA PRO A 726 -2.24 10.51 16.84
C PRO A 726 -3.25 11.38 16.09
N GLY A 727 -4.29 10.77 15.54
CA GLY A 727 -5.34 11.46 14.80
C GLY A 727 -4.99 11.89 13.37
N ALA A 728 -3.78 11.61 12.88
CA ALA A 728 -3.37 11.98 11.53
C ALA A 728 -3.84 11.00 10.46
N ALA A 729 -3.69 9.69 10.69
CA ALA A 729 -4.06 8.62 9.77
C ALA A 729 -5.23 7.77 10.32
N ASP A 730 -5.83 6.96 9.47
CA ASP A 730 -6.92 6.08 9.85
C ASP A 730 -6.43 4.92 10.73
N GLN A 731 -7.29 4.46 11.63
CA GLN A 731 -7.01 3.31 12.48
C GLN A 731 -6.88 2.05 11.61
N PRO A 732 -5.84 1.23 11.80
CA PRO A 732 -5.69 -0.02 11.06
C PRO A 732 -6.73 -1.05 11.50
N PRO A 733 -7.06 -2.05 10.67
CA PRO A 733 -7.82 -3.20 11.10
C PRO A 733 -6.97 -4.15 11.93
N TYR A 734 -7.61 -4.94 12.81
CA TYR A 734 -6.91 -5.86 13.72
C TYR A 734 -7.37 -7.30 13.54
N TYR A 735 -6.41 -8.22 13.34
CA TYR A 735 -6.67 -9.66 13.44
C TYR A 735 -6.74 -10.08 14.90
N LEU A 736 -7.78 -10.82 15.26
CA LEU A 736 -7.93 -11.42 16.58
C LEU A 736 -8.88 -12.61 16.55
N SER A 737 -8.64 -13.60 17.42
CA SER A 737 -9.55 -14.72 17.62
C SER A 737 -10.64 -14.31 18.59
N MET A 738 -11.92 -14.27 18.14
CA MET A 738 -13.05 -13.83 18.96
C MET A 738 -14.34 -14.59 18.64
N LYS A 739 -15.27 -14.55 19.62
CA LYS A 739 -16.67 -14.93 19.42
C LYS A 739 -17.47 -13.70 19.02
N LEU A 740 -18.16 -13.76 17.90
CA LEU A 740 -19.12 -12.73 17.54
C LEU A 740 -20.47 -13.00 18.23
N PRO A 741 -21.25 -11.95 18.56
CA PRO A 741 -22.60 -12.12 19.08
C PRO A 741 -23.44 -13.03 18.17
N PRO A 742 -24.38 -13.84 18.69
CA PRO A 742 -25.24 -14.67 17.85
C PRO A 742 -26.05 -13.79 16.89
N THR A 743 -26.28 -14.28 15.68
CA THR A 743 -27.13 -13.59 14.69
C THR A 743 -28.56 -13.58 15.21
N PRO A 744 -29.34 -12.51 15.06
CA PRO A 744 -30.74 -12.45 15.47
C PRO A 744 -31.53 -13.61 14.86
N GLY A 745 -32.13 -14.47 15.71
CA GLY A 745 -32.86 -15.68 15.30
C GLY A 745 -32.05 -16.97 15.35
N ASP A 746 -30.73 -16.95 15.53
CA ASP A 746 -29.88 -18.14 15.60
C ASP A 746 -29.18 -18.24 16.97
N THR A 747 -29.93 -18.52 18.02
CA THR A 747 -29.42 -18.66 19.39
C THR A 747 -28.76 -20.02 19.69
N GLN A 748 -28.80 -20.96 18.73
CA GLN A 748 -28.34 -22.34 18.94
C GLN A 748 -27.18 -22.78 18.04
N SER A 749 -26.64 -21.92 17.17
CA SER A 749 -25.54 -22.32 16.31
C SER A 749 -24.29 -22.63 17.12
N GLN A 750 -23.68 -23.78 16.85
CA GLN A 750 -22.39 -24.19 17.40
C GLN A 750 -21.28 -23.15 17.10
N GLN A 751 -21.46 -22.39 16.02
CA GLN A 751 -20.55 -21.33 15.57
C GLN A 751 -20.54 -20.10 16.49
N ALA A 752 -21.69 -19.73 17.09
CA ALA A 752 -21.73 -18.65 18.08
C ALA A 752 -20.95 -18.97 19.37
N LYS A 753 -20.59 -20.23 19.58
CA LYS A 753 -19.87 -20.71 20.78
C LYS A 753 -18.36 -20.85 20.58
N LYS A 754 -17.87 -20.87 19.34
CA LYS A 754 -16.45 -21.06 19.02
C LYS A 754 -15.79 -19.69 18.72
N GLN A 755 -14.59 -19.45 19.27
CA GLN A 755 -13.74 -18.37 18.80
C GLN A 755 -13.29 -18.67 17.37
N THR A 756 -13.38 -17.69 16.49
CA THR A 756 -12.91 -17.74 15.12
C THR A 756 -11.99 -16.56 14.84
N PHE A 757 -11.06 -16.74 13.94
CA PHE A 757 -10.11 -15.69 13.58
C PHE A 757 -10.80 -14.64 12.71
N GLN A 758 -10.85 -13.42 13.18
CA GLN A 758 -11.56 -12.31 12.56
C GLN A 758 -10.61 -11.16 12.24
N LEU A 759 -10.87 -10.46 11.14
CA LEU A 759 -10.27 -9.16 10.88
C LEU A 759 -11.33 -8.08 11.18
N THR A 760 -11.03 -7.13 12.05
CA THR A 760 -12.03 -6.24 12.64
C THR A 760 -11.71 -4.77 12.47
N THR A 761 -12.74 -3.93 12.42
CA THR A 761 -12.64 -2.47 12.40
C THR A 761 -13.89 -1.84 12.98
N THR A 762 -13.84 -0.54 13.26
CA THR A 762 -14.96 0.26 13.72
C THR A 762 -15.28 1.40 12.76
N PHE A 763 -16.50 1.95 12.89
CA PHE A 763 -16.94 3.14 12.16
C PHE A 763 -17.54 4.17 13.12
N VAL A 764 -17.36 5.44 12.76
CA VAL A 764 -18.02 6.55 13.43
C VAL A 764 -18.84 7.35 12.41
N PRO A 765 -19.94 8.02 12.79
CA PRO A 765 -20.68 8.88 11.88
C PRO A 765 -19.76 9.99 11.33
N ARG A 766 -20.02 10.45 10.12
CA ARG A 766 -19.16 11.40 9.41
C ARG A 766 -18.83 12.66 10.21
N GLU A 767 -19.78 13.19 11.00
CA GLU A 767 -19.65 14.45 11.73
C GLU A 767 -19.55 14.27 13.26
N ARG A 768 -19.46 13.02 13.74
CA ARG A 768 -19.40 12.70 15.17
C ARG A 768 -18.26 11.73 15.45
N GLN A 769 -17.91 11.60 16.72
CA GLN A 769 -16.87 10.67 17.17
C GLN A 769 -17.42 9.49 18.00
N ASN A 770 -18.75 9.40 18.15
CA ASN A 770 -19.39 8.24 18.75
C ASN A 770 -19.29 7.03 17.82
N LEU A 771 -19.28 5.84 18.39
CA LEU A 771 -19.24 4.60 17.60
C LEU A 771 -20.57 4.40 16.85
N ALA A 772 -20.50 4.15 15.53
CA ALA A 772 -21.67 3.86 14.70
C ALA A 772 -21.83 2.36 14.43
N ALA A 773 -20.71 1.68 14.15
CA ALA A 773 -20.74 0.26 13.84
C ALA A 773 -19.41 -0.42 14.16
N PHE A 774 -19.50 -1.73 14.36
CA PHE A 774 -18.37 -2.66 14.41
C PHE A 774 -18.48 -3.62 13.23
N MET A 775 -17.38 -3.82 12.51
CA MET A 775 -17.29 -4.74 11.37
C MET A 775 -16.26 -5.83 11.67
N ALA A 776 -16.62 -7.07 11.36
CA ALA A 776 -15.72 -8.21 11.41
C ALA A 776 -15.89 -9.06 10.16
N VAL A 777 -14.77 -9.58 9.63
CA VAL A 777 -14.77 -10.58 8.55
C VAL A 777 -14.13 -11.87 9.03
N ASN A 778 -14.78 -13.01 8.77
CA ASN A 778 -14.22 -14.31 9.10
C ASN A 778 -12.98 -14.60 8.24
N SER A 779 -11.85 -14.73 8.89
CA SER A 779 -10.55 -14.97 8.25
C SER A 779 -10.15 -16.44 8.22
N GLU A 780 -10.87 -17.34 8.88
CA GLU A 780 -10.59 -18.78 8.84
C GLU A 780 -11.03 -19.41 7.52
N PRO A 781 -10.15 -20.16 6.82
CA PRO A 781 -10.54 -20.93 5.65
C PRO A 781 -11.67 -21.92 5.96
N GLY A 782 -12.71 -21.91 5.14
CA GLY A 782 -13.90 -22.75 5.34
C GLY A 782 -15.13 -22.16 4.70
N PRO A 783 -16.33 -22.69 5.01
CA PRO A 783 -17.60 -22.23 4.42
C PRO A 783 -17.95 -20.77 4.77
N ASP A 784 -17.44 -20.26 5.86
CA ASP A 784 -17.71 -18.90 6.36
C ASP A 784 -16.56 -17.93 6.07
N TYR A 785 -15.51 -18.34 5.34
CA TYR A 785 -14.41 -17.47 4.96
C TYR A 785 -14.92 -16.26 4.16
N GLY A 786 -14.50 -15.08 4.59
CA GLY A 786 -14.89 -13.83 3.92
C GLY A 786 -16.30 -13.33 4.27
N LYS A 787 -17.07 -14.03 5.10
CA LYS A 787 -18.34 -13.53 5.60
C LYS A 787 -18.13 -12.31 6.48
N VAL A 788 -18.70 -11.18 6.04
CA VAL A 788 -18.65 -9.91 6.76
C VAL A 788 -19.89 -9.79 7.65
N ARG A 789 -19.67 -9.46 8.91
CA ARG A 789 -20.73 -9.05 9.86
C ARG A 789 -20.57 -7.58 10.22
N LEU A 790 -21.65 -6.83 10.14
CA LEU A 790 -21.69 -5.39 10.37
C LEU A 790 -22.70 -5.08 11.49
N LEU A 791 -22.21 -4.99 12.72
CA LEU A 791 -23.02 -4.69 13.89
C LEU A 791 -23.22 -3.17 14.02
N THR A 792 -24.45 -2.71 13.91
CA THR A 792 -24.80 -1.27 13.99
C THR A 792 -25.34 -0.90 15.36
N LEU A 793 -24.81 0.18 15.91
CA LEU A 793 -25.19 0.69 17.23
C LEU A 793 -26.32 1.72 17.13
N PRO A 794 -27.18 1.82 18.17
CA PRO A 794 -28.28 2.78 18.17
C PRO A 794 -27.75 4.22 18.21
N SER A 795 -28.25 5.08 17.35
CA SER A 795 -27.89 6.50 17.33
C SER A 795 -28.34 7.29 18.58
N ALA A 796 -29.29 6.73 19.34
CA ALA A 796 -29.82 7.32 20.57
C ALA A 796 -28.93 7.04 21.80
N THR A 797 -28.01 6.07 21.72
CA THR A 797 -27.09 5.73 22.83
C THR A 797 -25.71 6.26 22.48
N ALA A 798 -25.12 7.09 23.33
CA ALA A 798 -23.80 7.64 23.13
C ALA A 798 -22.72 6.63 23.54
N ILE A 799 -22.21 5.84 22.59
CA ILE A 799 -21.08 4.93 22.78
C ILE A 799 -19.83 5.59 22.22
N ASN A 800 -18.75 5.60 22.97
CA ASN A 800 -17.54 6.28 22.56
C ASN A 800 -16.88 5.59 21.35
N GLY A 801 -16.51 6.35 20.31
CA GLY A 801 -15.57 5.87 19.30
C GLY A 801 -14.13 5.89 19.85
N PRO A 802 -13.15 5.35 19.08
CA PRO A 802 -11.78 5.22 19.56
C PRO A 802 -11.15 6.51 20.08
N ASP A 803 -11.31 7.63 19.37
CA ASP A 803 -10.78 8.94 19.78
C ASP A 803 -11.36 9.42 21.12
N LEU A 804 -12.69 9.27 21.29
CA LEU A 804 -13.35 9.66 22.55
C LEU A 804 -12.93 8.76 23.70
N MET A 805 -12.78 7.46 23.43
CA MET A 805 -12.36 6.50 24.45
C MET A 805 -10.93 6.78 24.90
N GLN A 806 -10.01 7.05 23.97
CA GLN A 806 -8.63 7.42 24.29
C GLN A 806 -8.53 8.72 25.09
N ASN A 807 -9.36 9.72 24.73
CA ASN A 807 -9.44 10.96 25.50
C ASN A 807 -10.00 10.72 26.91
N GLN A 808 -10.97 9.82 27.04
CA GLN A 808 -11.53 9.45 28.33
C GLN A 808 -10.49 8.70 29.17
N PHE A 809 -9.71 7.78 28.62
CA PHE A 809 -8.59 7.12 29.29
C PHE A 809 -7.56 8.13 29.78
N LYS A 810 -7.12 9.04 28.92
CA LYS A 810 -6.12 10.07 29.27
C LYS A 810 -6.62 11.12 30.27
N SER A 811 -7.91 11.25 30.46
CA SER A 811 -8.51 12.22 31.41
C SER A 811 -9.02 11.58 32.69
N ASP A 812 -9.05 10.26 32.83
CA ASP A 812 -9.44 9.59 34.07
C ASP A 812 -8.40 9.84 35.17
N SER A 813 -8.84 10.26 36.33
CA SER A 813 -7.96 10.69 37.43
C SER A 813 -7.02 9.59 37.91
N SER A 814 -7.52 8.35 38.01
CA SER A 814 -6.70 7.18 38.40
C SER A 814 -5.67 6.79 37.39
N VAL A 815 -5.98 6.97 36.10
CA VAL A 815 -5.07 6.74 35.00
C VAL A 815 -4.01 7.84 34.91
N VAL A 816 -4.42 9.12 35.02
CA VAL A 816 -3.51 10.28 35.02
C VAL A 816 -2.46 10.20 36.13
N GLU A 817 -2.90 9.83 37.36
CA GLU A 817 -1.99 9.70 38.51
C GLU A 817 -0.89 8.66 38.23
N LEU A 818 -1.28 7.45 37.78
CA LEU A 818 -0.33 6.37 37.45
C LEU A 818 0.58 6.71 36.27
N LEU A 819 0.05 7.33 35.22
CA LEU A 819 0.83 7.73 34.06
C LEU A 819 1.86 8.82 34.40
N ASN A 820 1.50 9.76 35.31
CA ASN A 820 2.43 10.78 35.80
C ASN A 820 3.61 10.16 36.54
N VAL A 821 3.37 9.14 37.39
CA VAL A 821 4.42 8.40 38.08
C VAL A 821 5.40 7.76 37.10
N PHE A 822 4.91 7.16 36.01
CA PHE A 822 5.79 6.58 35.00
C PHE A 822 6.62 7.63 34.23
N GLN A 823 6.08 8.82 33.96
CA GLN A 823 6.78 9.88 33.25
C GLN A 823 7.87 10.55 34.10
N ILE A 824 7.70 10.66 35.42
CA ILE A 824 8.69 11.24 36.33
C ILE A 824 10.01 10.42 36.31
N GLY A 825 9.95 9.12 36.04
CA GLY A 825 11.10 8.22 36.01
C GLY A 825 11.97 8.29 34.75
N ASN A 826 11.92 9.37 33.93
CA ASN A 826 12.62 9.49 32.64
C ASN A 826 12.25 8.37 31.66
N SER A 827 10.98 8.02 31.63
CA SER A 827 10.41 6.99 30.75
C SER A 827 9.29 7.57 29.89
N LYS A 828 9.09 7.00 28.72
CA LYS A 828 7.98 7.32 27.82
C LYS A 828 6.89 6.26 27.96
N VAL A 829 5.66 6.71 28.18
CA VAL A 829 4.47 5.84 28.08
C VAL A 829 4.05 5.72 26.63
N VAL A 830 3.87 4.50 26.16
CA VAL A 830 3.42 4.18 24.80
C VAL A 830 2.13 3.38 24.91
N PHE A 831 1.08 3.92 24.31
CA PHE A 831 -0.21 3.24 24.22
C PHE A 831 -0.23 2.31 23.02
N GLY A 832 -0.71 1.07 23.23
CA GLY A 832 -0.87 0.08 22.17
C GLY A 832 -2.21 0.20 21.46
N ASN A 833 -2.52 -0.81 20.66
CA ASN A 833 -3.77 -0.86 19.89
C ASN A 833 -5.00 -0.76 20.79
N LEU A 834 -5.82 0.26 20.58
CA LEU A 834 -7.13 0.36 21.24
C LEU A 834 -8.13 -0.58 20.55
N LEU A 835 -8.39 -1.73 21.17
CA LEU A 835 -9.35 -2.71 20.69
C LEU A 835 -10.76 -2.37 21.17
N SER A 836 -11.74 -2.47 20.28
CA SER A 836 -13.17 -2.29 20.58
C SER A 836 -13.88 -3.61 20.30
N LEU A 837 -14.44 -4.27 21.30
CA LEU A 837 -14.95 -5.63 21.22
C LEU A 837 -16.44 -5.68 21.61
N PRO A 838 -17.34 -6.29 20.81
CA PRO A 838 -18.73 -6.46 21.17
C PRO A 838 -18.88 -7.55 22.25
N VAL A 839 -19.32 -7.18 23.43
CA VAL A 839 -19.51 -8.05 24.60
C VAL A 839 -20.84 -7.70 25.30
N GLY A 840 -21.67 -8.69 25.57
CA GLY A 840 -22.86 -8.51 26.39
C GLY A 840 -23.86 -7.46 25.91
N GLY A 841 -23.91 -7.23 24.60
CA GLY A 841 -24.73 -6.17 24.01
C GLY A 841 -24.09 -4.77 24.01
N GLY A 842 -22.93 -4.58 24.64
CA GLY A 842 -22.16 -3.33 24.67
C GLY A 842 -20.78 -3.47 24.02
N ILE A 843 -19.91 -2.49 24.22
CA ILE A 843 -18.53 -2.49 23.70
C ILE A 843 -17.55 -2.49 24.86
N LEU A 844 -16.67 -3.50 24.85
CA LEU A 844 -15.50 -3.59 25.72
C LEU A 844 -14.31 -2.96 25.00
N TYR A 845 -13.66 -1.99 25.65
CA TYR A 845 -12.43 -1.38 25.15
C TYR A 845 -11.25 -1.94 25.92
N VAL A 846 -10.19 -2.33 25.20
CA VAL A 846 -8.95 -2.84 25.79
C VAL A 846 -7.77 -2.18 25.11
N GLU A 847 -6.83 -1.67 25.91
CA GLU A 847 -5.63 -1.01 25.45
C GLU A 847 -4.43 -1.41 26.30
N PRO A 848 -3.40 -2.06 25.74
CA PRO A 848 -2.15 -2.33 26.44
C PRO A 848 -1.33 -1.04 26.59
N VAL A 849 -0.70 -0.87 27.76
CA VAL A 849 0.14 0.30 28.08
C VAL A 849 1.57 -0.15 28.30
N TYR A 850 2.46 0.33 27.45
CA TYR A 850 3.90 0.03 27.48
C TYR A 850 4.69 1.16 28.10
N LEU A 851 5.81 0.80 28.73
CA LEU A 851 6.79 1.72 29.24
C LEU A 851 8.11 1.54 28.50
N GLN A 852 8.71 2.64 28.08
CA GLN A 852 10.02 2.66 27.41
C GLN A 852 10.92 3.69 28.09
N ALA A 853 12.12 3.30 28.55
CA ALA A 853 13.08 4.25 29.08
C ALA A 853 13.61 5.19 28.01
N ASN A 854 13.89 6.44 28.36
CA ASN A 854 14.49 7.43 27.44
C ASN A 854 16.03 7.23 27.34
N ALA A 855 16.47 5.99 27.10
CA ALA A 855 17.89 5.63 26.97
C ALA A 855 18.12 4.97 25.61
N ALA A 856 19.31 5.13 25.05
CA ALA A 856 19.69 4.45 23.82
C ALA A 856 19.64 2.93 24.01
N GLY A 857 19.04 2.22 23.05
CA GLY A 857 18.84 0.78 23.11
C GLY A 857 17.70 0.31 24.03
N SER A 858 16.90 1.22 24.57
CA SER A 858 15.70 0.87 25.31
C SER A 858 14.59 0.37 24.38
N TYR A 859 13.75 -0.49 24.89
CA TYR A 859 12.60 -1.07 24.17
C TYR A 859 11.33 -0.99 25.03
N PRO A 860 10.15 -0.96 24.41
CA PRO A 860 8.88 -0.96 25.13
C PRO A 860 8.64 -2.31 25.83
N VAL A 861 8.16 -2.25 27.06
CA VAL A 861 7.71 -3.39 27.87
C VAL A 861 6.28 -3.16 28.34
N LEU A 862 5.44 -4.19 28.29
CA LEU A 862 4.04 -4.13 28.73
C LEU A 862 3.97 -3.97 30.25
N GLN A 863 3.36 -2.92 30.74
CA GLN A 863 3.27 -2.65 32.17
C GLN A 863 1.85 -2.74 32.73
N LYS A 864 0.89 -2.27 31.96
CA LYS A 864 -0.50 -2.20 32.41
C LYS A 864 -1.44 -2.50 31.24
N VAL A 865 -2.68 -2.80 31.57
CA VAL A 865 -3.78 -2.96 30.64
C VAL A 865 -4.92 -2.05 31.05
N LEU A 866 -5.35 -1.17 30.15
CA LEU A 866 -6.55 -0.35 30.28
C LEU A 866 -7.74 -1.14 29.77
N VAL A 867 -8.82 -1.17 30.56
CA VAL A 867 -10.09 -1.76 30.16
C VAL A 867 -11.22 -0.78 30.48
N SER A 868 -12.19 -0.64 29.56
CA SER A 868 -13.42 0.13 29.83
C SER A 868 -14.65 -0.61 29.31
N TYR A 869 -15.74 -0.52 30.06
CA TYR A 869 -17.07 -0.95 29.65
C TYR A 869 -18.12 -0.10 30.37
N GLY A 870 -19.11 0.40 29.64
CA GLY A 870 -20.23 1.19 30.22
C GLY A 870 -19.78 2.43 30.97
N GLY A 871 -18.65 3.06 30.58
CA GLY A 871 -18.10 4.25 31.23
C GLY A 871 -17.24 3.98 32.49
N LYS A 872 -17.16 2.73 32.98
CA LYS A 872 -16.22 2.35 34.03
C LYS A 872 -14.85 2.08 33.40
N ILE A 873 -13.78 2.57 34.03
CA ILE A 873 -12.40 2.41 33.58
C ILE A 873 -11.60 1.67 34.64
N ALA A 874 -10.71 0.79 34.21
CA ALA A 874 -9.74 0.14 35.09
C ALA A 874 -8.37 0.06 34.42
N LEU A 875 -7.31 0.42 35.15
CA LEU A 875 -5.91 0.24 34.80
C LEU A 875 -5.29 -0.77 35.77
N ARG A 876 -4.87 -1.94 35.31
CA ARG A 876 -4.33 -3.03 36.13
C ARG A 876 -3.08 -3.65 35.48
N ASN A 877 -2.37 -4.50 36.22
CA ASN A 877 -1.17 -5.17 35.71
C ASN A 877 -1.52 -6.23 34.65
N THR A 878 -2.64 -6.91 34.84
CA THR A 878 -3.08 -7.97 33.95
C THR A 878 -4.48 -7.73 33.38
N LEU A 879 -4.77 -8.29 32.24
CA LEU A 879 -6.09 -8.22 31.61
C LEU A 879 -7.21 -8.82 32.49
N PRO A 880 -7.05 -10.02 33.12
CA PRO A 880 -8.07 -10.57 33.97
C PRO A 880 -8.41 -9.67 35.18
N GLU A 881 -7.40 -9.04 35.78
CA GLU A 881 -7.61 -8.08 36.88
C GLU A 881 -8.37 -6.84 36.41
N ALA A 882 -8.03 -6.31 35.23
CA ALA A 882 -8.70 -5.15 34.68
C ALA A 882 -10.17 -5.44 34.32
N ILE A 883 -10.44 -6.59 33.71
CA ILE A 883 -11.82 -7.06 33.44
C ILE A 883 -12.59 -7.23 34.76
N ALA A 884 -12.02 -7.89 35.76
CA ALA A 884 -12.65 -8.09 37.05
C ALA A 884 -12.99 -6.74 37.72
N ALA A 885 -12.10 -5.76 37.67
CA ALA A 885 -12.33 -4.44 38.27
C ALA A 885 -13.48 -3.67 37.58
N VAL A 886 -13.62 -3.77 36.28
CA VAL A 886 -14.70 -3.11 35.52
C VAL A 886 -16.07 -3.72 35.84
N PHE A 887 -16.18 -5.06 35.92
CA PHE A 887 -17.46 -5.74 36.07
C PHE A 887 -17.86 -5.96 37.54
N ASN A 888 -16.94 -6.20 38.47
CA ASN A 888 -17.24 -6.46 39.86
C ASN A 888 -17.25 -5.21 40.75
N GLY A 889 -16.82 -4.04 40.25
CA GLY A 889 -16.79 -2.79 41.03
C GLY A 889 -15.84 -2.84 42.27
N ALA A 890 -14.80 -3.66 42.19
CA ALA A 890 -13.88 -3.83 43.30
C ALA A 890 -12.94 -2.62 43.46
N THR A 891 -12.83 -2.11 44.68
CA THR A 891 -11.78 -1.21 45.17
C THR A 891 -10.40 -1.79 44.83
N PRO A 892 -9.41 -0.95 44.43
CA PRO A 892 -8.08 -1.43 44.13
C PRO A 892 -7.47 -2.16 45.32
N PRO A 893 -6.85 -3.34 45.17
CA PRO A 893 -5.96 -3.84 46.21
C PRO A 893 -4.79 -2.86 46.33
N PRO A 894 -4.31 -2.59 47.54
CA PRO A 894 -3.10 -1.81 47.72
C PRO A 894 -1.94 -2.56 47.10
N ASP A 895 -1.08 -1.83 46.37
CA ASP A 895 0.15 -2.36 45.78
C ASP A 895 1.00 -3.02 46.91
N THR A 896 0.95 -4.36 47.00
CA THR A 896 1.83 -5.15 47.85
C THR A 896 2.74 -6.00 46.95
N SER A 897 3.73 -5.39 46.40
CA SER A 897 4.91 -6.10 45.86
C SER A 897 6.17 -5.64 46.56
N THR A 898 6.28 -6.09 47.84
CA THR A 898 7.58 -6.21 48.52
C THR A 898 7.62 -7.62 49.13
N PRO A 899 8.62 -8.46 48.84
CA PRO A 899 8.72 -9.76 49.49
C PRO A 899 9.15 -9.54 50.93
N THR A 900 8.28 -9.95 51.85
CA THR A 900 8.59 -9.98 53.30
C THR A 900 9.14 -11.34 53.67
N PRO A 901 10.27 -11.45 54.40
CA PRO A 901 10.70 -12.70 55.03
C PRO A 901 9.83 -12.98 56.30
N GLU A 902 9.34 -14.20 56.40
CA GLU A 902 8.63 -14.67 57.60
C GLU A 902 9.46 -14.56 58.88
N ALA A 903 8.85 -14.03 59.95
CA ALA A 903 9.25 -14.26 61.33
C ALA A 903 8.06 -14.16 62.29
N PRO A 904 8.07 -14.80 63.45
CA PRO A 904 6.87 -15.36 64.14
C PRO A 904 6.16 -14.42 65.08
N THR A 905 4.90 -14.73 65.29
CA THR A 905 3.87 -14.07 66.11
C THR A 905 4.14 -13.95 67.59
N THR A 906 3.85 -12.74 68.17
CA THR A 906 3.13 -12.56 69.46
C THR A 906 2.57 -11.12 69.60
N PRO A 907 1.47 -10.90 70.28
CA PRO A 907 0.67 -9.68 70.12
C PRO A 907 1.08 -8.55 71.13
N GLY A 908 1.12 -7.33 70.56
CA GLY A 908 1.30 -6.11 71.36
C GLY A 908 0.70 -4.90 70.70
N THR A 909 -0.19 -4.26 71.41
CA THR A 909 -0.86 -2.98 71.18
C THR A 909 0.06 -1.89 70.64
N THR A 910 -0.32 -1.30 69.47
CA THR A 910 0.37 -0.17 68.89
C THR A 910 -0.39 1.14 69.11
N PRO A 911 0.28 2.22 69.54
CA PRO A 911 -0.29 3.56 69.56
C PRO A 911 -0.22 4.20 68.16
N PRO A 912 -1.03 5.21 67.84
CA PRO A 912 -1.06 5.79 66.47
C PRO A 912 0.21 6.53 66.14
N ALA A 913 0.64 6.41 64.85
CA ALA A 913 1.82 7.12 64.32
C ALA A 913 1.65 8.63 64.39
N THR A 914 2.56 9.31 65.05
CA THR A 914 2.62 10.76 65.19
C THR A 914 3.07 11.35 63.83
N GLU A 915 2.18 12.09 63.19
CA GLU A 915 2.54 12.88 62.00
C GLU A 915 3.66 13.85 62.32
N ASN A 916 4.65 13.92 61.42
CA ASN A 916 5.79 14.85 61.59
C ASN A 916 5.29 16.30 61.43
N PRO A 917 5.30 17.14 62.44
CA PRO A 917 4.69 18.46 62.39
C PRO A 917 5.30 19.39 61.32
N THR A 918 6.53 19.14 60.94
CA THR A 918 7.24 19.93 59.92
C THR A 918 6.78 19.61 58.51
N VAL A 919 6.45 18.36 58.19
CA VAL A 919 5.91 17.94 56.90
C VAL A 919 4.51 18.46 56.71
N LYS A 920 3.69 18.37 57.78
CA LYS A 920 2.33 18.88 57.77
C LYS A 920 2.29 20.40 57.56
N GLN A 921 3.12 21.17 58.24
CA GLN A 921 3.20 22.63 58.06
C GLN A 921 3.62 23.00 56.61
N ALA A 922 4.55 22.25 56.03
CA ALA A 922 4.97 22.50 54.64
C ALA A 922 3.87 22.15 53.63
N LEU A 923 3.07 21.11 53.87
CA LEU A 923 1.92 20.76 53.02
C LEU A 923 0.78 21.78 53.15
N ASP A 924 0.50 22.29 54.34
CA ASP A 924 -0.49 23.35 54.58
C ASP A 924 -0.06 24.68 53.88
N GLU A 925 1.26 25.00 53.86
CA GLU A 925 1.81 26.13 53.08
C GLU A 925 1.65 25.92 51.59
N ALA A 926 1.83 24.69 51.08
CA ALA A 926 1.68 24.34 49.66
C ALA A 926 0.20 24.47 49.23
N GLU A 927 -0.73 23.98 50.04
CA GLU A 927 -2.18 24.08 49.78
C GLU A 927 -2.63 25.54 49.72
N LYS A 928 -2.17 26.37 50.65
CA LYS A 928 -2.48 27.80 50.69
C LYS A 928 -1.91 28.54 49.47
N ALA A 929 -0.68 28.20 49.04
CA ALA A 929 -0.05 28.80 47.87
C ALA A 929 -0.78 28.40 46.60
N LEU A 930 -1.27 27.14 46.49
CA LEU A 930 -2.07 26.67 45.41
C LEU A 930 -3.41 27.40 45.29
N ALA A 931 -4.11 27.58 46.42
CA ALA A 931 -5.35 28.34 46.44
C ALA A 931 -5.18 29.81 46.03
N GLU A 932 -4.07 30.45 46.43
CA GLU A 932 -3.71 31.82 46.03
C GLU A 932 -3.35 31.90 44.53
N ALA A 933 -2.67 30.89 43.97
CA ALA A 933 -2.37 30.80 42.53
C ALA A 933 -3.68 30.70 41.73
N ASP A 934 -4.61 29.85 42.16
CA ASP A 934 -5.89 29.68 41.48
C ASP A 934 -6.77 30.96 41.53
N ALA A 935 -6.76 31.66 42.65
CA ALA A 935 -7.46 32.94 42.81
C ALA A 935 -6.82 34.05 41.94
N ALA A 936 -5.50 34.11 41.87
CA ALA A 936 -4.77 35.07 41.03
C ALA A 936 -5.00 34.80 39.55
N LEU A 937 -5.04 33.53 39.13
CA LEU A 937 -5.34 33.13 37.73
C LEU A 937 -6.77 33.52 37.34
N LYS A 938 -7.76 33.28 38.20
CA LYS A 938 -9.17 33.67 38.00
C LYS A 938 -9.33 35.19 37.94
N ALA A 939 -8.47 35.97 38.63
CA ALA A 939 -8.45 37.42 38.60
C ALA A 939 -7.66 38.03 37.46
N GLY A 940 -6.95 37.21 36.66
CA GLY A 940 -6.07 37.67 35.56
C GLY A 940 -4.77 38.33 36.05
N ASP A 941 -4.38 38.17 37.31
CA ASP A 941 -3.18 38.76 37.88
C ASP A 941 -1.99 37.80 37.78
N PHE A 942 -1.33 37.82 36.66
CA PHE A 942 -0.20 36.94 36.35
C PHE A 942 1.04 37.18 37.24
N ALA A 943 1.20 38.39 37.80
CA ALA A 943 2.30 38.69 38.71
C ALA A 943 2.12 37.95 40.04
N LYS A 944 0.93 38.05 40.63
CA LYS A 944 0.59 37.29 41.83
C LYS A 944 0.56 35.79 41.64
N TYR A 945 0.13 35.34 40.45
CA TYR A 945 0.21 33.92 40.05
C TYR A 945 1.62 33.41 40.11
N GLY A 946 2.58 34.14 39.49
CA GLY A 946 4.00 33.77 39.49
C GLY A 946 4.63 33.76 40.92
N GLU A 947 4.21 34.68 41.83
CA GLU A 947 4.66 34.69 43.21
C GLU A 947 4.08 33.52 44.00
N ALA A 948 2.82 33.19 43.80
CA ALA A 948 2.18 32.05 44.44
C ALA A 948 2.77 30.71 44.00
N GLN A 949 3.10 30.55 42.70
CA GLN A 949 3.82 29.38 42.15
C GLN A 949 5.21 29.19 42.79
N LYS A 950 5.98 30.27 42.98
CA LYS A 950 7.27 30.18 43.66
C LYS A 950 7.15 29.74 45.12
N ARG A 951 6.10 30.22 45.81
CA ARG A 951 5.83 29.79 47.21
C ARG A 951 5.43 28.34 47.26
N LEU A 952 4.60 27.89 46.33
CA LEU A 952 4.19 26.48 46.23
C LEU A 952 5.43 25.56 46.01
N GLN A 953 6.30 25.90 45.08
CA GLN A 953 7.55 25.15 44.85
C GLN A 953 8.42 25.09 46.11
N THR A 954 8.59 26.23 46.79
CA THR A 954 9.39 26.31 48.02
C THR A 954 8.80 25.45 49.14
N ALA A 955 7.48 25.43 49.28
CA ALA A 955 6.76 24.62 50.29
C ALA A 955 6.88 23.11 49.99
N ILE A 956 6.79 22.69 48.72
CA ILE A 956 7.01 21.30 48.30
C ILE A 956 8.46 20.87 48.56
N ASP A 957 9.45 21.71 48.24
CA ASP A 957 10.85 21.40 48.50
C ASP A 957 11.14 21.25 49.99
N LYS A 958 10.52 22.06 50.84
CA LYS A 958 10.59 21.93 52.31
C LYS A 958 9.94 20.63 52.80
N ALA A 959 8.79 20.23 52.27
CA ALA A 959 8.15 18.98 52.65
C ALA A 959 9.03 17.76 52.32
N ILE A 960 9.63 17.74 51.11
CA ILE A 960 10.56 16.69 50.66
C ILE A 960 11.83 16.65 51.51
N ALA A 961 12.36 17.80 51.86
CA ALA A 961 13.56 17.89 52.75
C ALA A 961 13.26 17.39 54.16
N ALA A 962 12.09 17.72 54.71
CA ALA A 962 11.66 17.29 56.04
C ALA A 962 11.38 15.76 56.09
N GLU A 963 10.82 15.19 55.04
CA GLU A 963 10.62 13.75 54.88
C GLU A 963 11.92 12.97 54.78
N ARG A 964 12.88 13.48 53.98
CA ARG A 964 14.23 12.91 53.85
C ARG A 964 15.01 12.97 55.17
N ALA A 965 14.83 14.03 55.97
CA ALA A 965 15.45 14.15 57.27
C ALA A 965 14.84 13.18 58.30
N ALA A 966 13.54 12.87 58.15
CA ALA A 966 12.84 11.91 59.01
C ALA A 966 13.19 10.43 58.68
N THR A 967 13.60 10.14 57.46
CA THR A 967 13.89 8.78 56.98
C THR A 967 15.40 8.46 56.98
N ALA A 968 16.27 9.36 57.39
CA ALA A 968 17.73 9.12 57.51
C ALA A 968 18.02 8.20 58.73
N PRO A 969 18.72 7.06 58.58
CA PRO A 969 19.11 6.20 59.67
C PRO A 969 20.14 6.87 60.58
N GLN A 970 19.88 6.91 61.92
CA GLN A 970 20.84 7.30 62.92
C GLN A 970 21.98 6.28 62.98
N GLY A 971 23.12 6.59 62.33
CA GLY A 971 24.34 5.82 62.47
C GLY A 971 25.24 6.39 63.54
N THR A 972 25.62 5.53 64.46
CA THR A 972 26.52 5.72 65.57
C THR A 972 27.92 6.22 65.11
N ALA A 973 28.42 7.19 65.89
CA ALA A 973 29.77 7.78 65.77
C ALA A 973 30.90 6.76 66.04
N THR A 974 31.91 6.72 65.19
CA THR A 974 33.24 6.25 65.51
C THR A 974 34.27 7.13 64.82
N THR A 975 35.23 7.56 65.63
CA THR A 975 36.30 8.50 65.44
C THR A 975 37.30 8.06 64.35
N PRO A 976 38.01 8.96 63.64
CA PRO A 976 39.06 8.65 62.65
C PRO A 976 40.44 8.60 63.21
N PRO A 977 41.45 7.95 62.60
CA PRO A 977 42.86 8.21 62.79
C PRO A 977 43.50 8.84 61.50
N PRO A 978 44.72 9.37 61.57
CA PRO A 978 45.10 10.62 60.95
C PRO A 978 45.97 10.55 59.70
N THR A 979 45.94 11.70 59.03
CA THR A 979 46.75 12.31 57.97
C THR A 979 48.19 11.86 57.70
N GLN A 980 48.54 11.78 56.42
CA GLN A 980 49.76 12.27 55.78
C GLN A 980 49.49 12.36 54.30
N GLY A 981 49.72 13.38 53.53
CA GLY A 981 50.71 14.46 53.52
C GLY A 981 51.15 14.65 52.06
N GLY A 982 50.97 15.83 51.49
CA GLY A 982 51.70 16.39 50.35
C GLY A 982 51.10 16.18 48.95
N THR A 983 50.82 17.07 48.09
CA THR A 983 51.33 18.39 47.70
C THR A 983 50.44 18.92 46.54
N ALA A 984 50.06 20.17 46.63
CA ALA A 984 49.53 20.98 45.49
C ALA A 984 50.64 21.92 44.98
N PRO A 985 50.39 22.86 44.05
CA PRO A 985 49.71 22.91 42.75
C PRO A 985 50.69 23.37 41.63
N PRO A 986 50.40 23.99 40.46
CA PRO A 986 49.57 25.19 40.30
C PRO A 986 48.79 25.38 38.94
N THR A 987 47.75 26.12 39.04
CA THR A 987 47.26 27.28 38.22
C THR A 987 47.47 27.36 36.71
N GLY A 988 46.39 27.72 35.98
CA GLY A 988 46.44 28.30 34.67
C GLY A 988 45.09 28.43 33.96
N THR A 989 44.29 29.44 34.28
CA THR A 989 43.29 30.05 33.41
C THR A 989 43.96 31.09 32.49
N PRO A 990 43.42 31.65 31.37
CA PRO A 990 42.02 31.99 31.12
C PRO A 990 41.50 31.87 29.66
N ALA A 991 40.17 31.88 29.56
CA ALA A 991 39.29 32.63 28.63
C ALA A 991 39.63 32.82 27.15
N THR A 992 38.69 32.56 26.28
CA THR A 992 37.98 33.60 25.50
C THR A 992 36.82 33.04 24.67
N THR A 993 35.79 33.83 24.65
CA THR A 993 34.46 33.81 24.05
C THR A 993 34.42 33.79 22.52
N PRO A 994 33.19 33.55 21.92
CA PRO A 994 32.92 33.43 20.49
C PRO A 994 32.52 34.78 19.84
N PRO A 995 31.96 34.97 18.69
CA PRO A 995 31.43 34.32 17.52
C PRO A 995 31.92 35.01 16.19
N PRO A 996 31.25 35.16 15.06
CA PRO A 996 29.83 35.30 14.76
C PRO A 996 29.33 34.57 13.48
N ALA A 997 28.01 34.72 13.24
CA ALA A 997 27.23 34.35 12.06
C ALA A 997 27.48 35.20 10.80
N SER A 998 27.22 34.65 9.64
CA SER A 998 26.70 35.33 8.43
C SER A 998 26.18 34.26 7.45
N THR A 999 24.89 34.17 7.20
CA THR A 999 24.02 34.77 6.17
C THR A 999 24.28 34.36 4.72
N THR A 1000 23.17 34.00 4.09
CA THR A 1000 22.83 34.04 2.66
C THR A 1000 23.35 32.88 1.80
N GLY A 1001 22.55 32.24 1.00
CA GLY A 1001 21.49 32.57 0.13
C GLY A 1001 21.05 31.37 -0.72
N THR A 1002 19.77 31.31 -0.95
CA THR A 1002 19.11 30.51 -1.98
C THR A 1002 19.54 30.94 -3.40
N PRO A 1003 19.46 30.08 -4.45
CA PRO A 1003 18.25 30.15 -5.26
C PRO A 1003 17.76 28.81 -5.85
N LYS A 1004 16.49 28.79 -6.12
CA LYS A 1004 15.77 27.99 -7.11
C LYS A 1004 16.27 28.25 -8.57
N PRO A 1005 15.93 27.45 -9.57
CA PRO A 1005 14.60 26.85 -9.78
C PRO A 1005 14.56 25.32 -9.69
#